data_ffa152315273c5bd91921115ae39048e
#
_entry.id   ffa152315273c5bd91921115ae39048e
#
_cell.length_a   1.000
_cell.length_b   1.000
_cell.length_c   1.000
_cell.angle_alpha   90.00
_cell.angle_beta   90.00
_cell.angle_gamma   90.00
#
_symmetry.space_group_name_H-M   'P 1'
#
loop_
_entity.id
_entity.type
_entity.pdbx_description
1 polymer ?
#
loop_
_entity_poly.entity_id
_entity_poly.type
_entity_poly.pdbx_seq_one_letter_code
_entity_poly.pdbx_strand_id
1 'polypeptide(L)'
;SVLDSNSNKLEFYYGDTTTATRRYFKDNVEYYIMFGEPEDIMENYSDITGESPMLPEWSLGFSNYEWGINQSELYEMIELYRAKDIPIDSYGIDYDWKQYGNDNYGEFAWNTVNFPDAATTALKTTMLNEGIKLIGIAKPRIVTKLSDGSVTQQGSDAEAGGYFYPGHAEYTDYFYPVTVRSIDPYSAGCRDWWWEHSEDAFDKGIVGWWNDETDTVASGSANYWFGNYTTLHLSQAIYEGQRGYTNDDVRVWQTARNYYPGTQRYATTIWSGDVGTQFAIDENIWWTNGLNDQKAIMLSTINNGQMKWGSDGGGFNQNTGTIENPSPELYTRWLQLAAFSPVFRVHGNFNHQRQPWYYGSTAEENVKAVIQLRYSMMPYIYSYEYKALEKGVGLVKPLLFDYPDDPNVANYSDAWMFGDWLLVSPVTERYETTKWIYLPAGTWIDYFTGLEYQGGQYIAYAVNGESWTDVPLFIKEGAIIPTQKVLDYVDEESITELEIDIFPDSVQSQFLLYDDDGSSYDYEDGVFFKQSISARDNGTSGITVSLGSAEGTYDSSYASYILKLHGSAASSVTSGGSGLTKYDGLDALRSAASEGYAVGKDIYGDVTYVKVDAGVARNITATGSVPQSAEGMKYEAEDASLSGDSTDGMAGSNNNHTG
;
A
#
# COMPACT_ATOMS: atom_id res chain seq x y z
N SER A 1 13.86 -14.98 -23.81
CA SER A 1 15.10 -15.75 -23.90
C SER A 1 14.94 -16.90 -24.88
N VAL A 2 15.94 -17.16 -25.72
CA VAL A 2 15.93 -18.27 -26.67
C VAL A 2 17.20 -19.10 -26.43
N LEU A 3 17.01 -20.40 -26.22
CA LEU A 3 18.13 -21.35 -26.24
C LEU A 3 18.57 -21.56 -27.70
N ASP A 4 19.78 -21.14 -28.03
CA ASP A 4 20.39 -21.49 -29.31
C ASP A 4 20.90 -22.94 -29.25
N SER A 5 20.20 -23.84 -29.93
CA SER A 5 20.49 -25.26 -29.98
C SER A 5 21.85 -25.59 -30.58
N ASN A 6 22.51 -24.65 -31.24
CA ASN A 6 23.77 -24.87 -31.95
C ASN A 6 25.01 -24.38 -31.19
N SER A 7 24.87 -23.58 -30.14
CA SER A 7 26.00 -22.93 -29.48
C SER A 7 26.09 -23.17 -27.97
N ASN A 8 25.15 -23.88 -27.37
CA ASN A 8 25.02 -24.03 -25.91
C ASN A 8 25.06 -22.69 -25.15
N LYS A 9 24.48 -21.66 -25.73
CA LYS A 9 24.44 -20.30 -25.15
C LYS A 9 22.99 -19.89 -24.88
N LEU A 10 22.78 -19.28 -23.74
CA LEU A 10 21.53 -18.59 -23.43
C LEU A 10 21.63 -17.15 -23.96
N GLU A 11 20.76 -16.79 -24.90
CA GLU A 11 20.68 -15.43 -25.46
C GLU A 11 19.52 -14.67 -24.81
N PHE A 12 19.81 -13.51 -24.26
CA PHE A 12 18.79 -12.56 -23.80
C PHE A 12 18.67 -11.44 -24.81
N TYR A 13 17.45 -11.22 -25.31
CA TYR A 13 17.12 -10.09 -26.18
C TYR A 13 16.55 -8.95 -25.34
N TYR A 14 17.16 -7.78 -25.46
CA TYR A 14 16.73 -6.56 -24.81
C TYR A 14 16.42 -5.50 -25.85
N GLY A 15 15.23 -4.88 -25.78
CA GLY A 15 14.77 -3.88 -26.73
C GLY A 15 13.74 -4.41 -27.74
N ASP A 16 13.29 -3.53 -28.61
CA ASP A 16 12.38 -3.90 -29.69
C ASP A 16 13.07 -4.78 -30.75
N THR A 17 12.29 -5.35 -31.65
CA THR A 17 12.78 -6.27 -32.68
C THR A 17 13.71 -5.62 -33.69
N THR A 18 13.83 -4.27 -33.70
CA THR A 18 14.67 -3.51 -34.65
C THR A 18 16.02 -3.11 -34.07
N THR A 19 16.13 -2.99 -32.75
CA THR A 19 17.33 -2.54 -32.03
C THR A 19 17.84 -3.51 -30.96
N ALA A 20 17.43 -4.78 -31.02
CA ALA A 20 17.79 -5.77 -30.02
C ALA A 20 19.31 -5.92 -29.84
N THR A 21 19.79 -5.59 -28.64
CA THR A 21 21.18 -5.83 -28.26
C THR A 21 21.34 -7.24 -27.75
N ARG A 22 22.15 -8.06 -28.44
CA ARG A 22 22.50 -9.39 -27.97
C ARG A 22 23.58 -9.32 -26.91
N ARG A 23 23.38 -9.95 -25.76
CA ARG A 23 24.43 -10.17 -24.78
C ARG A 23 24.68 -11.65 -24.59
N TYR A 24 25.96 -12.01 -24.61
CA TYR A 24 26.42 -13.36 -24.41
C TYR A 24 27.04 -13.44 -23.01
N PHE A 25 26.54 -14.35 -22.19
CA PHE A 25 27.22 -14.76 -20.97
C PHE A 25 28.14 -15.91 -21.34
N LYS A 26 29.45 -15.74 -21.12
CA LYS A 26 30.46 -16.71 -21.50
C LYS A 26 30.67 -17.82 -20.46
N ASP A 27 30.17 -17.59 -19.24
CA ASP A 27 30.40 -18.48 -18.09
C ASP A 27 29.06 -19.13 -17.66
N ASN A 28 29.04 -19.73 -16.49
CA ASN A 28 27.86 -20.45 -16.00
C ASN A 28 26.61 -19.56 -15.95
N VAL A 29 25.49 -20.10 -16.43
CA VAL A 29 24.16 -19.50 -16.24
C VAL A 29 23.44 -20.30 -15.16
N GLU A 30 23.06 -19.65 -14.11
CA GLU A 30 22.20 -20.17 -13.07
C GLU A 30 20.78 -19.65 -13.31
N TYR A 31 19.79 -20.54 -13.27
CA TYR A 31 18.39 -20.18 -13.39
C TYR A 31 17.56 -21.05 -12.47
N TYR A 32 16.46 -20.48 -11.98
CA TYR A 32 15.52 -21.13 -11.11
C TYR A 32 14.19 -21.31 -11.83
N ILE A 33 13.56 -22.45 -11.67
CA ILE A 33 12.23 -22.75 -12.16
C ILE A 33 11.38 -23.10 -10.94
N MET A 34 10.34 -22.28 -10.68
CA MET A 34 9.43 -22.46 -9.57
C MET A 34 8.13 -23.06 -10.07
N PHE A 35 7.60 -24.02 -9.33
CA PHE A 35 6.34 -24.69 -9.62
C PHE A 35 5.48 -24.66 -8.36
N GLY A 36 4.18 -24.56 -8.52
CA GLY A 36 3.19 -24.52 -7.44
C GLY A 36 2.05 -23.58 -7.74
N GLU A 37 1.20 -23.38 -6.78
CA GLU A 37 0.21 -22.30 -6.80
C GLU A 37 0.92 -20.94 -6.78
N PRO A 38 0.26 -19.85 -7.19
CA PRO A 38 0.88 -18.53 -7.26
C PRO A 38 1.52 -18.08 -5.93
N GLU A 39 0.89 -18.34 -4.78
CA GLU A 39 1.48 -18.02 -3.48
C GLU A 39 2.75 -18.82 -3.19
N ASP A 40 2.78 -20.14 -3.53
CA ASP A 40 3.98 -20.97 -3.37
C ASP A 40 5.15 -20.46 -4.22
N ILE A 41 4.84 -19.98 -5.44
CA ILE A 41 5.86 -19.39 -6.34
C ILE A 41 6.43 -18.11 -5.74
N MET A 42 5.60 -17.27 -5.13
CA MET A 42 6.02 -16.02 -4.50
C MET A 42 6.84 -16.28 -3.23
N GLU A 43 6.46 -17.24 -2.40
CA GLU A 43 7.24 -17.68 -1.25
C GLU A 43 8.63 -18.15 -1.66
N ASN A 44 8.72 -19.07 -2.64
CA ASN A 44 10.00 -19.54 -3.18
C ASN A 44 10.83 -18.40 -3.82
N TYR A 45 10.17 -17.41 -4.45
CA TYR A 45 10.88 -16.24 -4.99
C TYR A 45 11.45 -15.37 -3.86
N SER A 46 10.68 -15.16 -2.80
CA SER A 46 11.10 -14.44 -1.59
C SER A 46 12.30 -15.13 -0.91
N ASP A 47 12.29 -16.46 -0.77
CA ASP A 47 13.41 -17.24 -0.24
C ASP A 47 14.71 -17.01 -1.01
N ILE A 48 14.63 -16.90 -2.34
CA ILE A 48 15.82 -16.70 -3.19
C ILE A 48 16.28 -15.25 -3.19
N THR A 49 15.36 -14.30 -3.24
CA THR A 49 15.67 -12.87 -3.43
C THR A 49 15.77 -12.10 -2.12
N GLY A 50 15.27 -12.67 -1.03
CA GLY A 50 15.19 -12.12 0.31
C GLY A 50 13.76 -11.72 0.69
N GLU A 51 13.40 -12.02 1.92
CA GLU A 51 12.12 -11.68 2.52
C GLU A 51 11.95 -10.15 2.63
N SER A 52 10.72 -9.68 2.57
CA SER A 52 10.41 -8.27 2.82
C SER A 52 10.18 -8.07 4.32
N PRO A 53 11.04 -7.34 5.04
CA PRO A 53 10.82 -7.10 6.47
C PRO A 53 9.54 -6.33 6.70
N MET A 54 8.98 -6.44 7.91
CA MET A 54 7.81 -5.66 8.30
C MET A 54 8.14 -4.17 8.27
N LEU A 55 7.24 -3.40 7.67
CA LEU A 55 7.30 -1.94 7.72
C LEU A 55 6.86 -1.45 9.11
N PRO A 56 7.27 -0.24 9.52
CA PRO A 56 6.67 0.38 10.70
C PRO A 56 5.18 0.60 10.46
N GLU A 57 4.37 0.29 11.47
CA GLU A 57 2.90 0.28 11.35
C GLU A 57 2.32 1.62 10.89
N TRP A 58 2.90 2.75 11.36
CA TRP A 58 2.50 4.10 10.93
C TRP A 58 2.54 4.29 9.40
N SER A 59 3.39 3.56 8.69
CA SER A 59 3.54 3.69 7.24
C SER A 59 2.41 3.03 6.43
N LEU A 60 1.56 2.26 7.09
CA LEU A 60 0.36 1.65 6.51
C LEU A 60 -0.85 2.59 6.53
N GLY A 61 -0.76 3.68 7.31
CA GLY A 61 -1.71 4.78 7.32
C GLY A 61 -1.58 5.71 6.11
N PHE A 62 -2.10 6.93 6.25
CA PHE A 62 -2.11 7.93 5.18
C PHE A 62 -0.91 8.87 5.29
N SER A 63 -0.32 9.21 4.14
CA SER A 63 0.84 10.11 4.00
C SER A 63 0.54 11.25 3.03
N ASN A 64 0.81 12.50 3.43
CA ASN A 64 0.82 13.65 2.53
C ASN A 64 2.23 14.05 2.17
N TYR A 65 2.51 14.17 0.87
CA TYR A 65 3.81 14.66 0.36
C TYR A 65 3.61 16.02 -0.28
N GLU A 66 4.54 16.93 -0.05
CA GLU A 66 4.44 18.29 -0.58
C GLU A 66 5.78 18.84 -1.01
N TRP A 67 5.76 19.59 -2.12
CA TRP A 67 6.86 20.37 -2.65
C TRP A 67 6.47 21.85 -2.67
N GLY A 68 7.29 22.69 -2.02
CA GLY A 68 7.02 24.11 -1.84
C GLY A 68 6.41 24.42 -0.47
N ILE A 69 6.91 23.80 0.59
CA ILE A 69 6.42 23.97 1.97
C ILE A 69 7.52 24.46 2.90
N ASN A 70 7.14 25.25 3.90
CA ASN A 70 8.00 25.66 5.01
C ASN A 70 7.42 25.20 6.36
N GLN A 71 8.15 25.41 7.44
CA GLN A 71 7.76 24.94 8.78
C GLN A 71 6.40 25.46 9.25
N SER A 72 6.09 26.75 9.02
CA SER A 72 4.81 27.30 9.48
C SER A 72 3.63 26.72 8.71
N GLU A 73 3.79 26.50 7.42
CA GLU A 73 2.79 25.83 6.58
C GLU A 73 2.63 24.36 6.97
N LEU A 74 3.74 23.65 7.24
CA LEU A 74 3.68 22.26 7.73
C LEU A 74 2.84 22.16 9.02
N TYR A 75 3.09 23.05 9.99
CA TYR A 75 2.31 23.07 11.23
C TYR A 75 0.83 23.37 10.99
N GLU A 76 0.52 24.34 10.13
CA GLU A 76 -0.85 24.68 9.75
C GLU A 76 -1.57 23.51 9.08
N MET A 77 -0.90 22.79 8.17
CA MET A 77 -1.50 21.63 7.50
C MET A 77 -1.83 20.51 8.50
N ILE A 78 -0.95 20.23 9.45
CA ILE A 78 -1.18 19.21 10.48
C ILE A 78 -2.35 19.60 11.38
N GLU A 79 -2.39 20.85 11.86
CA GLU A 79 -3.53 21.37 12.64
C GLU A 79 -4.86 21.23 11.87
N LEU A 80 -4.85 21.47 10.55
CA LEU A 80 -6.04 21.32 9.70
C LEU A 80 -6.47 19.86 9.54
N TYR A 81 -5.54 18.91 9.39
CA TYR A 81 -5.86 17.48 9.37
C TYR A 81 -6.58 17.07 10.65
N ARG A 82 -6.03 17.42 11.82
CA ARG A 82 -6.63 17.14 13.14
C ARG A 82 -8.00 17.83 13.30
N ALA A 83 -8.08 19.14 12.97
CA ALA A 83 -9.34 19.91 13.09
C ALA A 83 -10.47 19.40 12.19
N LYS A 84 -10.14 18.67 11.14
CA LYS A 84 -11.11 18.08 10.20
C LYS A 84 -11.38 16.59 10.45
N ASP A 85 -10.79 16.00 11.48
CA ASP A 85 -10.84 14.57 11.79
C ASP A 85 -10.44 13.71 10.57
N ILE A 86 -9.39 14.11 9.87
CA ILE A 86 -8.80 13.36 8.75
C ILE A 86 -7.50 12.72 9.25
N PRO A 87 -7.46 11.40 9.43
CA PRO A 87 -6.27 10.71 9.92
C PRO A 87 -5.06 10.91 9.02
N ILE A 88 -3.87 11.04 9.64
CA ILE A 88 -2.60 11.12 8.93
C ILE A 88 -1.45 10.73 9.86
N ASP A 89 -0.50 9.92 9.38
CA ASP A 89 0.67 9.43 10.12
C ASP A 89 1.98 10.09 9.71
N SER A 90 2.10 10.48 8.45
CA SER A 90 3.39 10.98 7.97
C SER A 90 3.26 12.11 6.96
N TYR A 91 4.30 12.93 6.92
CA TYR A 91 4.42 14.04 5.99
C TYR A 91 5.74 13.96 5.22
N GLY A 92 5.65 13.82 3.90
CA GLY A 92 6.81 13.83 3.02
C GLY A 92 7.17 15.25 2.59
N ILE A 93 8.42 15.64 2.78
CA ILE A 93 8.93 16.95 2.37
C ILE A 93 9.89 16.74 1.20
N ASP A 94 9.58 17.40 0.09
CA ASP A 94 10.43 17.40 -1.09
C ASP A 94 11.71 18.23 -0.84
N TYR A 95 12.33 18.85 -1.80
CA TYR A 95 13.62 19.56 -1.66
C TYR A 95 13.66 20.64 -0.60
N ASP A 96 12.51 21.12 -0.12
CA ASP A 96 12.38 22.22 0.85
C ASP A 96 13.09 21.96 2.18
N TRP A 97 13.23 20.68 2.58
CA TRP A 97 13.90 20.33 3.83
C TRP A 97 15.41 20.42 3.77
N LYS A 98 16.00 20.35 2.56
CA LYS A 98 17.45 20.28 2.38
C LYS A 98 18.11 21.62 2.57
N GLN A 99 19.32 21.61 3.06
CA GLN A 99 20.09 22.79 3.48
C GLN A 99 20.09 23.93 2.44
N TYR A 100 20.10 23.62 1.16
CA TYR A 100 20.11 24.61 0.08
C TYR A 100 18.73 24.76 -0.59
N GLY A 101 17.72 24.14 -0.05
CA GLY A 101 16.36 24.18 -0.57
C GLY A 101 16.25 23.67 -2.01
N ASN A 102 15.44 24.36 -2.81
CA ASN A 102 15.22 23.98 -4.22
C ASN A 102 16.45 24.09 -5.11
N ASP A 103 17.50 24.81 -4.69
CA ASP A 103 18.70 25.04 -5.48
C ASP A 103 19.71 23.88 -5.41
N ASN A 104 19.48 22.90 -4.55
CA ASN A 104 20.40 21.79 -4.34
C ASN A 104 19.68 20.53 -3.88
N TYR A 105 20.16 19.38 -4.34
CA TYR A 105 19.79 18.08 -3.79
C TYR A 105 21.04 17.24 -3.50
N GLY A 106 20.88 16.25 -2.64
CA GLY A 106 21.99 15.43 -2.20
C GLY A 106 22.67 15.91 -0.94
N GLU A 107 22.34 17.10 -0.42
CA GLU A 107 22.73 17.46 0.94
C GLU A 107 21.81 16.79 1.96
N PHE A 108 22.38 16.41 3.09
CA PHE A 108 21.71 15.65 4.15
C PHE A 108 21.34 16.50 5.36
N ALA A 109 21.69 17.79 5.34
CA ALA A 109 21.41 18.72 6.43
C ALA A 109 20.09 19.46 6.19
N TRP A 110 19.43 19.84 7.28
CA TRP A 110 18.20 20.61 7.24
C TRP A 110 18.44 22.06 6.77
N ASN A 111 17.49 22.55 5.98
CA ASN A 111 17.34 23.95 5.65
C ASN A 111 16.73 24.70 6.86
N THR A 112 17.57 25.16 7.76
CA THR A 112 17.13 25.86 8.99
C THR A 112 16.58 27.26 8.74
N VAL A 113 16.56 27.76 7.50
CA VAL A 113 15.85 28.97 7.10
C VAL A 113 14.36 28.65 6.89
N ASN A 114 14.06 27.56 6.17
CA ASN A 114 12.69 27.12 5.93
C ASN A 114 12.12 26.37 7.16
N PHE A 115 12.96 25.65 7.89
CA PHE A 115 12.61 24.85 9.06
C PHE A 115 13.49 25.22 10.26
N PRO A 116 13.26 26.38 10.90
CA PRO A 116 14.13 26.88 11.98
C PRO A 116 14.24 25.96 13.19
N ASP A 117 13.19 25.23 13.53
CA ASP A 117 13.19 24.29 14.67
C ASP A 117 14.03 23.04 14.41
N ALA A 118 14.35 22.74 13.14
CA ALA A 118 15.28 21.67 12.76
C ALA A 118 16.76 22.04 13.01
N ALA A 119 17.08 23.30 13.42
CA ALA A 119 18.39 23.63 13.94
C ALA A 119 18.72 22.84 15.22
N THR A 120 17.69 22.34 15.89
CA THR A 120 17.74 21.47 17.06
C THR A 120 16.80 20.28 16.85
N THR A 121 16.45 19.54 17.89
CA THR A 121 15.43 18.48 17.87
C THR A 121 14.00 19.00 18.09
N ALA A 122 13.76 20.30 18.07
CA ALA A 122 12.45 20.88 18.39
C ALA A 122 11.39 20.50 17.34
N LEU A 123 11.74 20.55 16.05
CA LEU A 123 10.84 20.08 14.99
C LEU A 123 10.45 18.62 15.20
N LYS A 124 11.44 17.73 15.40
CA LYS A 124 11.19 16.31 15.69
C LYS A 124 10.23 16.13 16.86
N THR A 125 10.47 16.85 17.96
CA THR A 125 9.64 16.76 19.17
C THR A 125 8.20 17.20 18.90
N THR A 126 8.01 18.31 18.17
CA THR A 126 6.67 18.78 17.79
C THR A 126 5.95 17.75 16.93
N MET A 127 6.62 17.23 15.88
CA MET A 127 6.02 16.25 14.98
C MET A 127 5.64 14.96 15.69
N LEU A 128 6.51 14.44 16.58
CA LEU A 128 6.20 13.24 17.34
C LEU A 128 5.00 13.44 18.30
N ASN A 129 4.87 14.63 18.90
CA ASN A 129 3.72 14.95 19.75
C ASN A 129 2.40 15.01 18.97
N GLU A 130 2.46 15.37 17.69
CA GLU A 130 1.32 15.35 16.76
C GLU A 130 1.11 13.99 16.07
N GLY A 131 1.91 12.98 16.41
CA GLY A 131 1.87 11.66 15.77
C GLY A 131 2.43 11.61 14.34
N ILE A 132 3.15 12.65 13.90
CA ILE A 132 3.64 12.78 12.53
C ILE A 132 5.09 12.31 12.39
N LYS A 133 5.33 11.44 11.42
CA LYS A 133 6.65 10.98 10.99
C LYS A 133 7.06 11.74 9.72
N LEU A 134 8.24 12.37 9.74
CA LEU A 134 8.71 13.13 8.57
C LEU A 134 9.49 12.24 7.61
N ILE A 135 9.22 12.40 6.33
CA ILE A 135 9.87 11.69 5.23
C ILE A 135 10.60 12.70 4.36
N GLY A 136 11.89 12.47 4.10
CA GLY A 136 12.71 13.37 3.32
C GLY A 136 13.12 12.78 1.97
N ILE A 137 13.02 13.58 0.89
CA ILE A 137 13.52 13.19 -0.42
C ILE A 137 15.05 13.18 -0.46
N ALA A 138 15.64 12.20 -1.14
CA ALA A 138 17.05 12.12 -1.46
C ALA A 138 17.24 11.62 -2.90
N LYS A 139 18.38 11.94 -3.53
CA LYS A 139 18.74 11.44 -4.87
C LYS A 139 20.14 10.83 -4.85
N PRO A 140 20.43 9.84 -5.70
CA PRO A 140 21.74 9.16 -5.74
C PRO A 140 22.82 10.04 -6.44
N ARG A 141 22.69 11.35 -6.35
CA ARG A 141 23.67 12.32 -6.79
C ARG A 141 23.76 13.43 -5.76
N ILE A 142 24.94 13.97 -5.59
CA ILE A 142 25.21 15.04 -4.64
C ILE A 142 25.76 16.26 -5.35
N VAL A 143 25.48 17.41 -4.77
CA VAL A 143 26.05 18.68 -5.24
C VAL A 143 27.53 18.72 -4.86
N THR A 144 28.39 18.86 -5.86
CA THR A 144 29.85 19.03 -5.66
C THR A 144 30.25 20.49 -5.65
N LYS A 145 29.50 21.36 -6.40
CA LYS A 145 29.72 22.79 -6.42
C LYS A 145 28.41 23.55 -6.51
N LEU A 146 28.29 24.60 -5.74
CA LEU A 146 27.17 25.53 -5.77
C LEU A 146 27.21 26.41 -7.03
N SER A 147 26.14 27.16 -7.27
CA SER A 147 26.03 28.08 -8.43
C SER A 147 27.07 29.18 -8.46
N ASP A 148 27.63 29.55 -7.31
CA ASP A 148 28.75 30.51 -7.19
C ASP A 148 30.15 29.87 -7.42
N GLY A 149 30.20 28.55 -7.67
CA GLY A 149 31.39 27.75 -7.86
C GLY A 149 32.07 27.27 -6.59
N SER A 150 31.52 27.57 -5.41
CA SER A 150 32.05 27.06 -4.14
C SER A 150 31.86 25.54 -4.05
N VAL A 151 32.86 24.82 -3.56
CA VAL A 151 32.86 23.37 -3.40
C VAL A 151 32.15 23.01 -2.12
N THR A 152 31.27 22.02 -2.19
CA THR A 152 30.55 21.51 -1.00
C THR A 152 31.45 20.59 -0.19
N GLN A 153 31.18 20.49 1.13
CA GLN A 153 31.95 19.60 1.99
C GLN A 153 31.70 18.14 1.62
N GLN A 154 30.46 17.74 1.43
CA GLN A 154 30.11 16.36 1.02
C GLN A 154 30.69 15.98 -0.34
N GLY A 155 30.76 16.91 -1.29
CA GLY A 155 31.43 16.67 -2.57
C GLY A 155 32.94 16.42 -2.41
N SER A 156 33.59 17.17 -1.51
CA SER A 156 34.98 16.95 -1.15
C SER A 156 35.23 15.61 -0.46
N ASP A 157 34.34 15.24 0.46
CA ASP A 157 34.44 13.99 1.21
C ASP A 157 34.21 12.77 0.30
N ALA A 158 33.22 12.84 -0.59
CA ALA A 158 32.95 11.80 -1.57
C ALA A 158 34.09 11.63 -2.59
N GLU A 159 34.73 12.72 -3.02
CA GLU A 159 35.90 12.64 -3.88
C GLU A 159 37.10 11.99 -3.16
N ALA A 160 37.35 12.41 -1.91
CA ALA A 160 38.44 11.88 -1.11
C ALA A 160 38.24 10.38 -0.80
N GLY A 161 37.00 9.94 -0.59
CA GLY A 161 36.63 8.55 -0.37
C GLY A 161 36.56 7.70 -1.64
N GLY A 162 36.56 8.32 -2.82
CA GLY A 162 36.39 7.64 -4.10
C GLY A 162 34.97 7.07 -4.28
N TYR A 163 33.94 7.76 -3.78
CA TYR A 163 32.55 7.32 -3.71
C TYR A 163 31.70 7.67 -4.93
N PHE A 164 32.30 8.27 -5.94
CA PHE A 164 31.62 8.53 -7.21
C PHE A 164 31.80 7.38 -8.19
N TYR A 165 30.82 7.17 -9.07
CA TYR A 165 30.96 6.19 -10.13
C TYR A 165 32.24 6.40 -10.94
N PRO A 166 33.04 5.35 -11.14
CA PRO A 166 34.28 5.43 -11.90
C PRO A 166 34.02 5.93 -13.33
N GLY A 167 34.78 6.96 -13.73
CA GLY A 167 34.69 7.54 -15.08
C GLY A 167 33.50 8.49 -15.30
N HIS A 168 32.68 8.75 -14.29
CA HIS A 168 31.64 9.78 -14.33
C HIS A 168 32.26 11.16 -14.08
N ALA A 169 32.05 12.07 -15.04
CA ALA A 169 32.39 13.47 -14.86
C ALA A 169 31.28 14.19 -14.06
N GLU A 170 31.68 15.31 -13.45
CA GLU A 170 30.71 16.29 -12.98
C GLU A 170 29.87 16.81 -14.14
N TYR A 171 28.60 17.13 -13.87
CA TYR A 171 27.68 17.74 -14.84
C TYR A 171 26.80 18.78 -14.16
N THR A 172 26.26 19.71 -14.96
CA THR A 172 25.25 20.64 -14.46
C THR A 172 23.93 19.92 -14.27
N ASP A 173 23.34 20.07 -13.09
CA ASP A 173 22.02 19.50 -12.83
C ASP A 173 20.97 20.12 -13.78
N TYR A 174 19.96 19.35 -14.15
CA TYR A 174 18.95 19.79 -15.11
C TYR A 174 17.85 20.66 -14.51
N PHE A 175 17.71 20.67 -13.18
CA PHE A 175 16.75 21.54 -12.49
C PHE A 175 17.39 22.88 -12.09
N TYR A 176 18.65 22.87 -11.63
CA TYR A 176 19.32 24.03 -11.05
C TYR A 176 20.74 24.15 -11.57
N PRO A 177 21.29 25.38 -11.67
CA PRO A 177 22.62 25.61 -12.20
C PRO A 177 23.73 25.26 -11.18
N VAL A 178 23.64 24.09 -10.57
CA VAL A 178 24.65 23.54 -9.67
C VAL A 178 25.38 22.38 -10.33
N THR A 179 26.59 22.10 -9.89
CA THR A 179 27.38 20.98 -10.38
C THR A 179 27.11 19.76 -9.46
N VAL A 180 26.76 18.65 -10.07
CA VAL A 180 26.47 17.41 -9.36
C VAL A 180 27.28 16.23 -9.90
N ARG A 181 27.38 15.17 -9.12
CA ARG A 181 27.96 13.91 -9.54
C ARG A 181 27.26 12.74 -8.86
N SER A 182 27.04 11.65 -9.60
CA SER A 182 26.37 10.46 -9.09
C SER A 182 27.31 9.63 -8.21
N ILE A 183 26.80 9.18 -7.06
CA ILE A 183 27.53 8.32 -6.12
C ILE A 183 27.53 6.88 -6.60
N ASP A 184 28.49 6.09 -6.14
CA ASP A 184 28.63 4.66 -6.40
C ASP A 184 28.29 3.80 -5.16
N PRO A 185 27.01 3.47 -4.91
CA PRO A 185 26.60 2.72 -3.75
C PRO A 185 27.02 1.24 -3.79
N TYR A 186 27.64 0.77 -4.87
CA TYR A 186 28.30 -0.57 -4.89
C TYR A 186 29.43 -0.66 -3.89
N SER A 187 30.16 0.44 -3.67
CA SER A 187 31.21 0.50 -2.69
C SER A 187 30.63 0.47 -1.28
N ALA A 188 31.08 -0.47 -0.45
CA ALA A 188 30.69 -0.53 0.96
C ALA A 188 31.01 0.81 1.67
N GLY A 189 32.22 1.37 1.44
CA GLY A 189 32.56 2.66 2.03
C GLY A 189 31.66 3.82 1.57
N CYS A 190 31.10 3.76 0.34
CA CYS A 190 30.10 4.73 -0.08
C CYS A 190 28.77 4.54 0.66
N ARG A 191 28.35 3.30 0.91
CA ARG A 191 27.15 3.01 1.70
C ARG A 191 27.27 3.47 3.13
N ASP A 192 28.39 3.18 3.78
CA ASP A 192 28.69 3.64 5.15
C ASP A 192 28.68 5.17 5.23
N TRP A 193 29.40 5.82 4.31
CA TRP A 193 29.43 7.28 4.18
C TRP A 193 28.05 7.90 3.94
N TRP A 194 27.19 7.26 3.14
CA TRP A 194 25.83 7.75 2.88
C TRP A 194 25.00 7.76 4.17
N TRP A 195 25.07 6.71 4.96
CA TRP A 195 24.36 6.66 6.22
C TRP A 195 24.94 7.64 7.24
N GLU A 196 26.25 7.68 7.44
CA GLU A 196 26.90 8.62 8.35
C GLU A 196 26.48 10.09 8.09
N HIS A 197 26.28 10.47 6.82
CA HIS A 197 25.79 11.79 6.46
C HIS A 197 24.28 11.96 6.71
N SER A 198 23.52 10.89 6.73
CA SER A 198 22.07 10.89 6.99
C SER A 198 21.71 10.96 8.46
N GLU A 199 22.62 10.62 9.37
CA GLU A 199 22.38 10.54 10.82
C GLU A 199 21.88 11.85 11.43
N ASP A 200 22.46 12.99 11.05
CA ASP A 200 22.02 14.30 11.58
C ASP A 200 20.57 14.63 11.17
N ALA A 201 20.18 14.29 9.94
CA ALA A 201 18.80 14.46 9.48
C ALA A 201 17.84 13.52 10.21
N PHE A 202 18.24 12.27 10.45
CA PHE A 202 17.49 11.29 11.21
C PHE A 202 17.29 11.73 12.67
N ASP A 203 18.36 12.15 13.32
CA ASP A 203 18.30 12.65 14.71
C ASP A 203 17.38 13.88 14.86
N LYS A 204 17.28 14.69 13.80
CA LYS A 204 16.46 15.89 13.73
C LYS A 204 15.07 15.69 13.13
N GLY A 205 14.67 14.44 12.81
CA GLY A 205 13.29 14.09 12.56
C GLY A 205 12.95 13.45 11.23
N ILE A 206 13.87 13.34 10.26
CA ILE A 206 13.63 12.53 9.06
C ILE A 206 13.75 11.06 9.44
N VAL A 207 12.63 10.36 9.52
CA VAL A 207 12.58 8.93 9.89
C VAL A 207 12.18 8.03 8.72
N GLY A 208 11.74 8.61 7.60
CA GLY A 208 11.43 7.91 6.35
C GLY A 208 12.26 8.47 5.20
N TRP A 209 12.62 7.62 4.24
CA TRP A 209 13.54 7.98 3.16
C TRP A 209 12.88 7.82 1.80
N TRP A 210 12.80 8.91 1.06
CA TRP A 210 12.25 8.93 -0.29
C TRP A 210 13.40 9.02 -1.30
N ASN A 211 13.79 7.86 -1.87
CA ASN A 211 14.90 7.71 -2.79
C ASN A 211 14.43 7.95 -4.24
N ASP A 212 14.46 9.22 -4.66
CA ASP A 212 14.04 9.62 -5.99
C ASP A 212 15.18 9.47 -7.03
N GLU A 213 14.81 9.29 -8.30
CA GLU A 213 15.69 9.17 -9.45
C GLU A 213 16.83 8.14 -9.31
N THR A 214 16.57 7.07 -8.58
CA THR A 214 17.53 5.97 -8.44
C THR A 214 17.69 5.15 -9.74
N ASP A 215 16.82 5.34 -10.70
CA ASP A 215 16.86 4.80 -12.07
C ASP A 215 17.73 5.63 -13.01
N THR A 216 18.09 6.87 -12.63
CA THR A 216 18.82 7.79 -13.46
C THR A 216 20.27 7.92 -12.99
N VAL A 217 21.19 7.19 -13.61
CA VAL A 217 22.61 7.47 -13.51
C VAL A 217 22.97 8.43 -14.63
N ALA A 218 23.46 9.60 -14.26
CA ALA A 218 23.87 10.76 -15.06
C ALA A 218 23.82 10.64 -16.59
N SER A 219 23.11 11.56 -17.22
CA SER A 219 23.05 11.69 -18.68
C SER A 219 24.46 11.80 -19.28
N GLY A 220 24.77 10.94 -20.26
CA GLY A 220 26.02 10.96 -21.00
C GLY A 220 27.05 9.91 -20.65
N SER A 221 26.79 9.07 -19.63
CA SER A 221 27.59 7.88 -19.43
C SER A 221 27.00 6.69 -20.20
N ALA A 222 27.84 5.90 -20.81
CA ALA A 222 27.48 4.67 -21.50
C ALA A 222 26.91 3.57 -20.58
N ASN A 223 26.67 3.86 -19.30
CA ASN A 223 26.40 2.87 -18.25
C ASN A 223 25.00 2.99 -17.65
N TYR A 224 23.96 3.13 -18.47
CA TYR A 224 22.55 2.89 -18.07
C TYR A 224 22.28 1.56 -17.38
N TRP A 225 23.26 0.67 -17.36
CA TRP A 225 23.17 -0.68 -16.82
C TRP A 225 23.12 -0.74 -15.30
N PHE A 226 23.53 0.33 -14.64
CA PHE A 226 23.67 0.37 -13.19
C PHE A 226 22.47 0.99 -12.47
N GLY A 227 21.51 1.61 -13.18
CA GLY A 227 20.39 2.30 -12.56
C GLY A 227 19.61 1.45 -11.55
N ASN A 228 19.15 0.27 -11.96
CA ASN A 228 18.40 -0.60 -11.06
C ASN A 228 19.23 -1.12 -9.88
N TYR A 229 20.50 -1.39 -10.09
CA TYR A 229 21.41 -1.75 -8.99
C TYR A 229 21.67 -0.57 -8.04
N THR A 230 21.61 0.66 -8.51
CA THR A 230 21.74 1.85 -7.65
C THR A 230 20.66 1.83 -6.58
N THR A 231 19.41 1.55 -6.95
CA THR A 231 18.30 1.39 -6.01
C THR A 231 18.59 0.32 -4.97
N LEU A 232 19.00 -0.89 -5.41
CA LEU A 232 19.28 -1.99 -4.51
C LEU A 232 20.30 -1.62 -3.44
N HIS A 233 21.44 -1.04 -3.86
CA HIS A 233 22.54 -0.71 -2.95
C HIS A 233 22.31 0.55 -2.14
N LEU A 234 21.56 1.52 -2.64
CA LEU A 234 21.16 2.69 -1.86
C LEU A 234 20.16 2.28 -0.77
N SER A 235 19.20 1.41 -1.12
CA SER A 235 18.28 0.83 -0.14
C SER A 235 19.02 0.02 0.92
N GLN A 236 20.04 -0.72 0.53
CA GLN A 236 20.93 -1.43 1.45
C GLN A 236 21.65 -0.48 2.40
N ALA A 237 22.19 0.64 1.89
CA ALA A 237 22.91 1.63 2.70
C ALA A 237 22.03 2.18 3.83
N ILE A 238 20.79 2.53 3.50
CA ILE A 238 19.82 3.07 4.48
C ILE A 238 19.40 1.99 5.47
N TYR A 239 19.03 0.80 4.98
CA TYR A 239 18.53 -0.28 5.82
C TYR A 239 19.57 -0.76 6.82
N GLU A 240 20.78 -1.10 6.36
CA GLU A 240 21.84 -1.58 7.22
C GLU A 240 22.37 -0.47 8.14
N GLY A 241 22.48 0.76 7.62
CA GLY A 241 22.95 1.92 8.38
C GLY A 241 21.99 2.29 9.50
N GLN A 242 20.69 2.46 9.22
CA GLN A 242 19.69 2.82 10.24
C GLN A 242 19.56 1.72 11.30
N ARG A 243 19.46 0.45 10.91
CA ARG A 243 19.40 -0.68 11.86
C ARG A 243 20.62 -0.69 12.78
N GLY A 244 21.82 -0.57 12.21
CA GLY A 244 23.05 -0.52 13.02
C GLY A 244 23.11 0.70 13.96
N TYR A 245 22.64 1.86 13.50
CA TYR A 245 22.64 3.10 14.29
C TYR A 245 21.65 3.06 15.46
N THR A 246 20.46 2.50 15.22
CA THR A 246 19.39 2.41 16.21
C THR A 246 19.41 1.13 17.04
N ASN A 247 20.35 0.20 16.81
CA ASN A 247 20.38 -1.16 17.40
C ASN A 247 19.04 -1.90 17.21
N ASP A 248 18.47 -1.82 16.02
CA ASP A 248 17.19 -2.42 15.64
C ASP A 248 15.94 -1.86 16.36
N ASP A 249 16.07 -0.78 17.15
CA ASP A 249 14.95 -0.16 17.86
C ASP A 249 13.97 0.59 16.94
N VAL A 250 14.34 0.86 15.67
CA VAL A 250 13.50 1.62 14.73
C VAL A 250 13.46 0.94 13.36
N ARG A 251 12.29 0.48 12.96
CA ARG A 251 12.07 -0.06 11.61
C ARG A 251 12.32 0.97 10.53
N VAL A 252 12.99 0.52 9.49
CA VAL A 252 13.26 1.33 8.31
C VAL A 252 11.99 1.44 7.47
N TRP A 253 11.69 2.65 7.02
CA TRP A 253 10.77 2.90 5.92
C TRP A 253 11.48 3.67 4.83
N GLN A 254 11.38 3.16 3.60
CA GLN A 254 11.90 3.87 2.44
C GLN A 254 11.11 3.54 1.18
N THR A 255 11.13 4.46 0.22
CA THR A 255 10.48 4.28 -1.07
C THR A 255 11.44 4.63 -2.20
N ALA A 256 11.33 3.93 -3.33
CA ALA A 256 12.15 4.17 -4.52
C ALA A 256 11.31 4.12 -5.79
N ARG A 257 11.73 4.84 -6.85
CA ARG A 257 11.02 4.91 -8.14
C ARG A 257 11.16 3.61 -8.95
N ASN A 258 12.19 2.84 -8.71
CA ASN A 258 12.47 1.60 -9.42
C ASN A 258 12.99 0.53 -8.47
N TYR A 259 13.08 -0.70 -8.95
CA TYR A 259 13.58 -1.82 -8.16
C TYR A 259 14.43 -2.78 -8.99
N TYR A 260 15.20 -3.59 -8.28
CA TYR A 260 15.89 -4.77 -8.77
C TYR A 260 15.48 -5.97 -7.91
N PRO A 261 15.43 -7.21 -8.43
CA PRO A 261 15.13 -8.38 -7.60
C PRO A 261 15.96 -8.41 -6.33
N GLY A 262 15.32 -8.48 -5.17
CA GLY A 262 15.97 -8.41 -3.86
C GLY A 262 15.93 -7.02 -3.20
N THR A 263 15.45 -5.97 -3.85
CA THR A 263 15.30 -4.64 -3.22
C THR A 263 14.32 -4.67 -2.04
N GLN A 264 13.30 -5.52 -2.09
CA GLN A 264 12.29 -5.68 -1.03
C GLN A 264 12.91 -6.05 0.33
N ARG A 265 14.03 -6.79 0.34
CA ARG A 265 14.72 -7.21 1.59
C ARG A 265 15.23 -6.06 2.45
N TYR A 266 15.32 -4.87 1.87
CA TYR A 266 15.78 -3.67 2.53
C TYR A 266 14.62 -2.74 2.92
N ALA A 267 13.44 -3.27 3.20
CA ALA A 267 12.23 -2.51 3.57
C ALA A 267 11.85 -1.42 2.54
N THR A 268 12.12 -1.66 1.24
CA THR A 268 11.88 -0.68 0.19
C THR A 268 10.51 -0.86 -0.42
N THR A 269 9.69 0.19 -0.33
CA THR A 269 8.44 0.32 -1.08
C THR A 269 8.72 0.94 -2.45
N ILE A 270 7.79 0.81 -3.38
CA ILE A 270 7.93 1.33 -4.74
C ILE A 270 6.75 2.25 -5.05
N TRP A 271 7.00 3.34 -5.80
CA TRP A 271 5.94 4.14 -6.39
C TRP A 271 6.13 4.29 -7.90
N SER A 272 5.07 4.63 -8.60
CA SER A 272 5.04 4.69 -10.07
C SER A 272 5.71 5.93 -10.68
N GLY A 273 6.40 6.75 -9.86
CA GLY A 273 7.07 7.97 -10.33
C GLY A 273 6.08 9.11 -10.62
N ASP A 274 6.50 10.04 -11.46
CA ASP A 274 5.77 11.26 -11.82
C ASP A 274 4.59 10.95 -12.75
N VAL A 275 3.51 10.44 -12.18
CA VAL A 275 2.30 10.05 -12.92
C VAL A 275 1.49 11.27 -13.37
N GLY A 276 0.74 11.10 -14.46
CA GLY A 276 -0.06 12.18 -15.04
C GLY A 276 -1.30 12.52 -14.21
N THR A 277 -1.58 13.80 -14.03
CA THR A 277 -2.83 14.30 -13.43
C THR A 277 -3.99 14.16 -14.42
N GLN A 278 -4.38 12.91 -14.70
CA GLN A 278 -5.37 12.53 -15.71
C GLN A 278 -5.99 11.17 -15.38
N PHE A 279 -7.13 10.82 -16.01
CA PHE A 279 -7.74 9.50 -15.83
C PHE A 279 -6.98 8.40 -16.57
N ALA A 280 -6.61 8.61 -17.83
CA ALA A 280 -5.92 7.64 -18.66
C ALA A 280 -4.79 8.29 -19.47
N ILE A 281 -3.84 7.47 -19.93
CA ILE A 281 -2.83 7.90 -20.89
C ILE A 281 -3.49 8.51 -22.12
N ASP A 282 -2.84 9.45 -22.78
CA ASP A 282 -3.33 10.18 -23.98
C ASP A 282 -4.47 11.18 -23.73
N GLU A 283 -4.97 11.32 -22.51
CA GLU A 283 -6.01 12.30 -22.21
C GLU A 283 -5.46 13.75 -22.27
N ASN A 284 -4.33 13.99 -21.59
CA ASN A 284 -3.65 15.30 -21.55
C ASN A 284 -2.14 15.16 -21.73
N ILE A 285 -1.57 14.09 -21.20
CA ILE A 285 -0.13 13.83 -21.15
C ILE A 285 0.15 12.45 -21.73
N TRP A 286 0.57 12.40 -22.97
CA TRP A 286 0.76 11.19 -23.75
C TRP A 286 1.97 10.32 -23.32
N TRP A 287 2.88 10.82 -22.50
CA TRP A 287 4.06 10.08 -22.04
C TRP A 287 4.01 9.62 -20.58
N THR A 288 2.94 9.95 -19.85
CA THR A 288 2.76 9.49 -18.47
C THR A 288 1.42 8.79 -18.28
N ASN A 289 1.42 7.80 -17.42
CA ASN A 289 0.24 7.05 -17.07
C ASN A 289 -0.71 7.87 -16.18
N GLY A 290 -2.01 7.67 -16.33
CA GLY A 290 -3.05 8.25 -15.49
C GLY A 290 -3.57 7.30 -14.42
N LEU A 291 -4.68 7.67 -13.79
CA LEU A 291 -5.33 6.89 -12.73
C LEU A 291 -5.66 5.46 -13.19
N ASN A 292 -6.23 5.31 -14.37
CA ASN A 292 -6.67 4.00 -14.89
C ASN A 292 -5.51 3.02 -15.07
N ASP A 293 -4.34 3.53 -15.45
CA ASP A 293 -3.15 2.72 -15.69
C ASP A 293 -2.54 2.18 -14.38
N GLN A 294 -2.78 2.86 -13.25
CA GLN A 294 -2.16 2.50 -11.97
C GLN A 294 -2.56 1.10 -11.48
N LYS A 295 -3.74 0.63 -11.81
CA LYS A 295 -4.20 -0.74 -11.47
C LYS A 295 -3.26 -1.80 -12.05
N ALA A 296 -3.03 -1.72 -13.35
CA ALA A 296 -2.16 -2.68 -14.05
C ALA A 296 -0.69 -2.55 -13.62
N ILE A 297 -0.22 -1.33 -13.35
CA ILE A 297 1.14 -1.08 -12.85
C ILE A 297 1.32 -1.69 -11.48
N MET A 298 0.39 -1.46 -10.54
CA MET A 298 0.40 -2.06 -9.21
C MET A 298 0.45 -3.58 -9.28
N LEU A 299 -0.51 -4.20 -9.97
CA LEU A 299 -0.61 -5.66 -10.03
C LEU A 299 0.59 -6.30 -10.75
N SER A 300 1.14 -5.63 -11.77
CA SER A 300 2.37 -6.08 -12.43
C SER A 300 3.59 -6.00 -11.52
N THR A 301 3.68 -4.95 -10.69
CA THR A 301 4.76 -4.77 -9.72
C THR A 301 4.71 -5.86 -8.66
N ILE A 302 3.51 -6.15 -8.14
CA ILE A 302 3.27 -7.23 -7.16
C ILE A 302 3.63 -8.59 -7.75
N ASN A 303 3.22 -8.88 -9.00
CA ASN A 303 3.57 -10.12 -9.72
C ASN A 303 5.09 -10.31 -9.92
N ASN A 304 5.87 -9.24 -9.81
CA ASN A 304 7.33 -9.28 -9.88
C ASN A 304 8.01 -9.33 -8.49
N GLY A 305 7.26 -9.60 -7.43
CA GLY A 305 7.80 -9.75 -6.08
C GLY A 305 7.99 -8.46 -5.29
N GLN A 306 7.47 -7.33 -5.81
CA GLN A 306 7.42 -6.05 -5.08
C GLN A 306 6.00 -5.79 -4.58
N MET A 307 5.71 -6.31 -3.39
CA MET A 307 4.35 -6.30 -2.84
C MET A 307 3.92 -4.95 -2.28
N LYS A 308 4.87 -4.04 -2.04
CA LYS A 308 4.64 -2.76 -1.35
C LYS A 308 4.73 -1.62 -2.35
N TRP A 309 3.63 -1.34 -3.01
CA TRP A 309 3.53 -0.33 -4.06
C TRP A 309 2.55 0.78 -3.70
N GLY A 310 2.81 2.00 -4.22
CA GLY A 310 1.93 3.14 -4.17
C GLY A 310 2.05 4.02 -5.41
N SER A 311 1.29 5.11 -5.45
CA SER A 311 1.38 6.13 -6.49
C SER A 311 1.30 7.54 -5.90
N ASP A 312 1.63 8.55 -6.71
CA ASP A 312 1.36 9.94 -6.36
C ASP A 312 -0.14 10.21 -6.48
N GLY A 313 -0.87 10.03 -5.37
CA GLY A 313 -2.31 10.21 -5.31
C GLY A 313 -2.74 11.62 -5.76
N GLY A 314 -3.70 11.67 -6.70
CA GLY A 314 -4.13 12.87 -7.37
C GLY A 314 -3.34 13.22 -8.62
N GLY A 315 -2.23 12.51 -8.90
CA GLY A 315 -1.33 12.77 -10.01
C GLY A 315 -0.31 13.88 -9.71
N PHE A 316 0.89 13.72 -10.26
CA PHE A 316 2.01 14.63 -10.04
C PHE A 316 2.15 15.64 -11.19
N ASN A 317 2.20 15.19 -12.44
CA ASN A 317 2.54 15.99 -13.60
C ASN A 317 1.37 16.41 -14.47
N GLN A 318 1.47 17.63 -15.03
CA GLN A 318 0.64 18.10 -16.14
C GLN A 318 1.45 18.70 -17.28
N ASN A 319 1.02 18.40 -18.51
CA ASN A 319 1.79 18.72 -19.72
C ASN A 319 1.40 20.01 -20.44
N THR A 320 0.43 20.76 -19.99
CA THR A 320 -0.17 21.84 -20.82
C THR A 320 0.46 23.22 -20.63
N GLY A 321 1.58 23.32 -19.89
CA GLY A 321 2.21 24.62 -19.59
C GLY A 321 1.46 25.46 -18.55
N THR A 322 0.26 25.07 -18.19
CA THR A 322 -0.47 25.50 -17.00
C THR A 322 -0.62 24.27 -16.12
N ILE A 323 0.10 24.22 -15.02
CA ILE A 323 -0.03 23.15 -14.04
C ILE A 323 -1.36 23.40 -13.33
N GLU A 324 -2.34 22.55 -13.58
CA GLU A 324 -3.65 22.60 -12.90
C GLU A 324 -3.72 21.47 -11.88
N ASN A 325 -4.42 21.70 -10.79
CA ASN A 325 -4.74 20.63 -9.84
C ASN A 325 -5.69 19.62 -10.51
N PRO A 326 -5.73 18.36 -10.03
CA PRO A 326 -6.73 17.41 -10.50
C PRO A 326 -8.15 17.97 -10.30
N SER A 327 -9.08 17.55 -11.15
CA SER A 327 -10.49 17.81 -10.88
C SER A 327 -10.91 17.15 -9.54
N PRO A 328 -11.92 17.67 -8.85
CA PRO A 328 -12.41 17.02 -7.62
C PRO A 328 -12.77 15.54 -7.81
N GLU A 329 -13.36 15.17 -8.95
CA GLU A 329 -13.65 13.78 -9.30
C GLU A 329 -12.37 12.95 -9.41
N LEU A 330 -11.39 13.38 -10.22
CA LEU A 330 -10.12 12.67 -10.39
C LEU A 330 -9.39 12.48 -9.06
N TYR A 331 -9.34 13.54 -8.23
CA TYR A 331 -8.73 13.50 -6.92
C TYR A 331 -9.42 12.45 -6.02
N THR A 332 -10.74 12.51 -5.91
CA THR A 332 -11.54 11.57 -5.09
C THR A 332 -11.34 10.13 -5.56
N ARG A 333 -11.49 9.87 -6.88
CA ARG A 333 -11.32 8.51 -7.43
C ARG A 333 -9.90 7.99 -7.25
N TRP A 334 -8.89 8.86 -7.31
CA TRP A 334 -7.51 8.45 -7.04
C TRP A 334 -7.29 8.01 -5.60
N LEU A 335 -7.83 8.77 -4.63
CA LEU A 335 -7.67 8.41 -3.23
C LEU A 335 -8.50 7.18 -2.84
N GLN A 336 -9.62 6.97 -3.50
CA GLN A 336 -10.38 5.72 -3.38
C GLN A 336 -9.58 4.50 -3.86
N LEU A 337 -8.82 4.61 -4.95
CA LEU A 337 -7.89 3.56 -5.38
C LEU A 337 -6.72 3.41 -4.39
N ALA A 338 -6.10 4.53 -4.01
CA ALA A 338 -4.89 4.53 -3.18
C ALA A 338 -5.14 3.98 -1.78
N ALA A 339 -6.34 4.17 -1.22
CA ALA A 339 -6.72 3.61 0.09
C ALA A 339 -6.72 2.07 0.12
N PHE A 340 -6.85 1.42 -1.03
CA PHE A 340 -6.79 -0.04 -1.20
C PHE A 340 -5.52 -0.50 -1.93
N SER A 341 -4.49 0.33 -1.93
CA SER A 341 -3.13 -0.04 -2.31
C SER A 341 -2.25 -0.30 -1.07
N PRO A 342 -1.10 -0.98 -1.22
CA PRO A 342 -0.21 -1.22 -0.08
C PRO A 342 0.30 0.06 0.58
N VAL A 343 0.68 1.08 -0.20
CA VAL A 343 1.16 2.38 0.30
C VAL A 343 0.15 3.47 -0.08
N PHE A 344 -0.37 4.17 0.91
CA PHE A 344 -1.38 5.21 0.73
C PHE A 344 -0.77 6.60 0.89
N ARG A 345 -0.43 7.22 -0.22
CA ARG A 345 0.17 8.56 -0.23
C ARG A 345 -0.45 9.47 -1.29
N VAL A 346 -0.33 10.78 -1.08
CA VAL A 346 -0.62 11.82 -2.07
C VAL A 346 0.64 12.65 -2.33
N HIS A 347 0.79 13.13 -3.55
CA HIS A 347 1.87 14.06 -3.91
C HIS A 347 1.50 14.88 -5.15
N GLY A 348 1.89 16.15 -5.15
CA GLY A 348 1.71 17.08 -6.27
C GLY A 348 3.01 17.80 -6.62
N ASN A 349 3.11 18.30 -7.86
CA ASN A 349 4.20 19.12 -8.30
C ASN A 349 4.33 20.41 -7.47
N PHE A 350 5.41 21.16 -7.64
CA PHE A 350 5.75 22.37 -6.88
C PHE A 350 4.56 23.32 -6.69
N ASN A 351 4.24 23.66 -5.45
CA ASN A 351 3.09 24.50 -5.03
C ASN A 351 1.70 23.96 -5.45
N HIS A 352 1.56 22.65 -5.68
CA HIS A 352 0.29 22.01 -5.96
C HIS A 352 -0.11 21.09 -4.80
N GLN A 353 -0.92 21.63 -3.90
CA GLN A 353 -1.39 20.96 -2.72
C GLN A 353 -2.28 19.76 -3.05
N ARG A 354 -2.22 18.72 -2.19
CA ARG A 354 -3.02 17.50 -2.30
C ARG A 354 -3.86 17.23 -1.05
N GLN A 355 -4.02 18.22 -0.18
CA GLN A 355 -4.90 18.09 0.98
C GLN A 355 -6.37 18.11 0.54
N PRO A 356 -7.25 17.27 1.14
CA PRO A 356 -8.63 17.05 0.68
C PRO A 356 -9.49 18.31 0.56
N TRP A 357 -9.33 19.26 1.47
CA TRP A 357 -10.13 20.51 1.51
C TRP A 357 -9.91 21.48 0.35
N TYR A 358 -8.85 21.32 -0.42
CA TYR A 358 -8.62 22.14 -1.63
C TYR A 358 -9.51 21.74 -2.82
N TYR A 359 -10.17 20.57 -2.73
CA TYR A 359 -10.97 19.99 -3.82
C TYR A 359 -12.48 20.12 -3.61
N GLY A 360 -12.90 20.89 -2.59
CA GLY A 360 -14.31 21.14 -2.26
C GLY A 360 -14.91 20.10 -1.31
N SER A 361 -16.05 20.44 -0.71
CA SER A 361 -16.63 19.64 0.38
C SER A 361 -16.98 18.21 0.00
N THR A 362 -17.51 17.98 -1.21
CA THR A 362 -17.84 16.63 -1.68
C THR A 362 -16.59 15.73 -1.77
N ALA A 363 -15.49 16.26 -2.29
CA ALA A 363 -14.24 15.52 -2.35
C ALA A 363 -13.65 15.29 -0.94
N GLU A 364 -13.66 16.33 -0.10
CA GLU A 364 -13.19 16.26 1.28
C GLU A 364 -13.93 15.18 2.09
N GLU A 365 -15.27 15.15 2.02
CA GLU A 365 -16.10 14.18 2.73
C GLU A 365 -15.81 12.74 2.27
N ASN A 366 -15.75 12.50 0.95
CA ASN A 366 -15.49 11.17 0.40
C ASN A 366 -14.07 10.67 0.70
N VAL A 367 -13.09 11.57 0.60
CA VAL A 367 -11.70 11.24 0.89
C VAL A 367 -11.50 10.98 2.39
N LYS A 368 -12.10 11.82 3.25
CA LYS A 368 -12.14 11.56 4.70
C LYS A 368 -12.72 10.18 5.00
N ALA A 369 -13.86 9.85 4.41
CA ALA A 369 -14.53 8.57 4.63
C ALA A 369 -13.64 7.37 4.25
N VAL A 370 -12.95 7.43 3.10
CA VAL A 370 -12.10 6.30 2.68
C VAL A 370 -10.79 6.22 3.48
N ILE A 371 -10.24 7.35 3.93
CA ILE A 371 -9.11 7.36 4.87
C ILE A 371 -9.54 6.70 6.19
N GLN A 372 -10.65 7.14 6.77
CA GLN A 372 -11.18 6.57 8.02
C GLN A 372 -11.49 5.08 7.91
N LEU A 373 -12.02 4.64 6.76
CA LEU A 373 -12.24 3.22 6.49
C LEU A 373 -10.92 2.42 6.54
N ARG A 374 -9.85 2.94 5.91
CA ARG A 374 -8.53 2.28 5.98
C ARG A 374 -8.02 2.20 7.41
N TYR A 375 -8.15 3.26 8.21
CA TYR A 375 -7.71 3.26 9.61
C TYR A 375 -8.53 2.30 10.49
N SER A 376 -9.81 2.13 10.20
CA SER A 376 -10.60 1.11 10.90
C SER A 376 -10.14 -0.32 10.57
N MET A 377 -9.54 -0.55 9.41
CA MET A 377 -9.00 -1.85 8.97
C MET A 377 -7.54 -2.08 9.39
N MET A 378 -6.94 -1.25 10.23
CA MET A 378 -5.51 -1.37 10.56
C MET A 378 -5.12 -2.76 11.09
N PRO A 379 -5.87 -3.44 11.99
CA PRO A 379 -5.53 -4.78 12.44
C PRO A 379 -5.56 -5.83 11.31
N TYR A 380 -6.46 -5.63 10.34
CA TYR A 380 -6.53 -6.44 9.13
C TYR A 380 -5.29 -6.21 8.25
N ILE A 381 -4.99 -4.95 7.95
CA ILE A 381 -3.87 -4.54 7.09
C ILE A 381 -2.53 -5.00 7.70
N TYR A 382 -2.34 -4.80 9.00
CA TYR A 382 -1.11 -5.16 9.68
C TYR A 382 -0.88 -6.69 9.74
N SER A 383 -1.93 -7.47 9.86
CA SER A 383 -1.85 -8.93 9.75
C SER A 383 -1.37 -9.39 8.35
N TYR A 384 -1.74 -8.67 7.28
CA TYR A 384 -1.23 -8.96 5.93
C TYR A 384 0.18 -8.42 5.69
N GLU A 385 0.62 -7.42 6.44
CA GLU A 385 2.02 -7.00 6.45
C GLU A 385 2.91 -8.14 6.99
N TYR A 386 2.48 -8.81 8.07
CA TYR A 386 3.14 -10.01 8.57
C TYR A 386 3.08 -11.19 7.57
N LYS A 387 1.95 -11.40 6.90
CA LYS A 387 1.84 -12.42 5.84
C LYS A 387 2.82 -12.13 4.69
N ALA A 388 3.08 -10.86 4.37
CA ALA A 388 4.07 -10.48 3.36
C ALA A 388 5.50 -10.90 3.72
N LEU A 389 5.87 -10.79 4.99
CA LEU A 389 7.14 -11.29 5.51
C LEU A 389 7.23 -12.82 5.36
N GLU A 390 6.22 -13.57 5.82
CA GLU A 390 6.26 -15.04 5.85
C GLU A 390 6.11 -15.70 4.46
N LYS A 391 5.29 -15.10 3.59
CA LYS A 391 4.84 -15.75 2.34
C LYS A 391 5.25 -15.03 1.05
N GLY A 392 5.88 -13.87 1.15
CA GLY A 392 6.13 -13.08 -0.05
C GLY A 392 4.86 -12.61 -0.77
N VAL A 393 3.70 -12.67 -0.11
CA VAL A 393 2.40 -12.20 -0.61
C VAL A 393 1.71 -11.39 0.47
N GLY A 394 1.49 -10.10 0.18
CA GLY A 394 0.94 -9.17 1.16
C GLY A 394 -0.53 -8.84 0.96
N LEU A 395 -0.84 -7.60 1.30
CA LEU A 395 -2.20 -7.05 1.36
C LEU A 395 -2.93 -7.05 0.01
N VAL A 396 -2.23 -6.83 -1.10
CA VAL A 396 -2.85 -6.78 -2.44
C VAL A 396 -2.41 -7.97 -3.27
N LYS A 397 -3.39 -8.66 -3.85
CA LYS A 397 -3.18 -9.81 -4.73
C LYS A 397 -3.98 -9.67 -6.02
N PRO A 398 -3.38 -9.91 -7.21
CA PRO A 398 -4.16 -10.14 -8.42
C PRO A 398 -5.16 -11.28 -8.22
N LEU A 399 -6.34 -11.20 -8.83
CA LEU A 399 -7.36 -12.27 -8.73
C LEU A 399 -6.82 -13.63 -9.18
N LEU A 400 -5.83 -13.64 -10.07
CA LEU A 400 -5.15 -14.86 -10.53
C LEU A 400 -4.55 -15.69 -9.38
N PHE A 401 -4.17 -15.06 -8.26
CA PHE A 401 -3.56 -15.78 -7.13
C PHE A 401 -4.56 -16.69 -6.44
N ASP A 402 -5.78 -16.23 -6.25
CA ASP A 402 -6.84 -17.00 -5.57
C ASP A 402 -7.69 -17.84 -6.55
N TYR A 403 -7.65 -17.52 -7.84
CA TYR A 403 -8.46 -18.17 -8.89
C TYR A 403 -7.64 -18.53 -10.12
N PRO A 404 -6.55 -19.33 -9.98
CA PRO A 404 -5.62 -19.60 -11.09
C PRO A 404 -6.24 -20.38 -12.26
N ASP A 405 -7.29 -21.13 -12.02
CA ASP A 405 -8.02 -21.91 -13.04
C ASP A 405 -9.12 -21.12 -13.77
N ASP A 406 -9.41 -19.88 -13.33
CA ASP A 406 -10.42 -19.05 -13.99
C ASP A 406 -9.81 -18.24 -15.15
N PRO A 407 -10.15 -18.56 -16.42
CA PRO A 407 -9.58 -17.86 -17.56
C PRO A 407 -9.94 -16.37 -17.65
N ASN A 408 -10.99 -15.92 -16.94
CA ASN A 408 -11.41 -14.53 -16.95
C ASN A 408 -10.49 -13.63 -16.14
N VAL A 409 -9.74 -14.17 -15.18
CA VAL A 409 -8.84 -13.38 -14.33
C VAL A 409 -7.39 -13.35 -14.79
N ALA A 410 -7.01 -14.17 -15.79
CA ALA A 410 -5.62 -14.31 -16.23
C ALA A 410 -4.93 -12.98 -16.62
N ASN A 411 -5.69 -12.03 -17.17
CA ASN A 411 -5.21 -10.70 -17.53
C ASN A 411 -6.15 -9.58 -17.01
N TYR A 412 -6.90 -9.85 -15.96
CA TYR A 412 -7.88 -8.92 -15.42
C TYR A 412 -7.22 -8.01 -14.38
N SER A 413 -7.21 -6.71 -14.65
CA SER A 413 -6.61 -5.70 -13.77
C SER A 413 -7.60 -4.69 -13.20
N ASP A 414 -8.91 -4.85 -13.49
CA ASP A 414 -9.93 -3.91 -13.01
C ASP A 414 -10.40 -4.17 -11.57
N ALA A 415 -9.97 -5.29 -11.00
CA ALA A 415 -10.18 -5.61 -9.58
C ALA A 415 -9.02 -6.44 -9.03
N TRP A 416 -8.89 -6.45 -7.71
CA TRP A 416 -7.91 -7.24 -6.96
C TRP A 416 -8.44 -7.66 -5.61
N MET A 417 -7.78 -8.62 -4.97
CA MET A 417 -8.03 -8.94 -3.57
C MET A 417 -7.24 -8.00 -2.66
N PHE A 418 -7.92 -7.45 -1.68
CA PHE A 418 -7.34 -6.71 -0.56
C PHE A 418 -7.39 -7.62 0.66
N GLY A 419 -6.27 -8.27 0.98
CA GLY A 419 -6.22 -9.46 1.79
C GLY A 419 -6.88 -10.66 1.10
N ASP A 420 -7.38 -11.62 1.89
CA ASP A 420 -8.04 -12.82 1.39
C ASP A 420 -9.57 -12.66 1.26
N TRP A 421 -10.13 -11.56 1.82
CA TRP A 421 -11.55 -11.46 2.08
C TRP A 421 -12.28 -10.30 1.39
N LEU A 422 -11.56 -9.34 0.85
CA LEU A 422 -12.15 -8.16 0.21
C LEU A 422 -11.75 -8.09 -1.26
N LEU A 423 -12.71 -7.96 -2.17
CA LEU A 423 -12.48 -7.66 -3.57
C LEU A 423 -12.76 -6.18 -3.82
N VAL A 424 -11.78 -5.48 -4.38
CA VAL A 424 -11.84 -4.04 -4.67
C VAL A 424 -11.83 -3.81 -6.17
N SER A 425 -12.75 -2.97 -6.67
CA SER A 425 -12.79 -2.55 -8.08
C SER A 425 -13.06 -1.05 -8.18
N PRO A 426 -12.06 -0.18 -7.93
CA PRO A 426 -12.29 1.26 -7.88
C PRO A 426 -12.70 1.83 -9.23
N VAL A 427 -13.49 2.91 -9.19
CA VAL A 427 -13.89 3.66 -10.38
C VAL A 427 -12.70 4.46 -10.89
N THR A 428 -12.29 4.24 -12.13
CA THR A 428 -11.11 4.87 -12.75
C THR A 428 -11.40 5.55 -14.09
N GLU A 429 -12.68 5.63 -14.44
CA GLU A 429 -13.15 6.33 -15.64
C GLU A 429 -13.92 7.60 -15.25
N ARG A 430 -13.79 8.64 -16.07
CA ARG A 430 -14.47 9.91 -15.86
C ARG A 430 -15.97 9.78 -16.12
N TYR A 431 -16.79 10.34 -15.22
CA TYR A 431 -18.26 10.36 -15.32
C TYR A 431 -18.91 8.98 -15.44
N GLU A 432 -18.22 7.95 -14.96
CA GLU A 432 -18.76 6.59 -14.98
C GLU A 432 -20.01 6.50 -14.10
N THR A 433 -21.08 5.91 -14.66
CA THR A 433 -22.35 5.69 -13.95
C THR A 433 -22.67 4.21 -13.81
N THR A 434 -21.97 3.34 -14.52
CA THR A 434 -22.08 1.89 -14.42
C THR A 434 -20.73 1.27 -14.67
N LYS A 435 -20.22 0.56 -13.68
CA LYS A 435 -18.96 -0.17 -13.77
C LYS A 435 -19.24 -1.66 -13.96
N TRP A 436 -18.63 -2.25 -14.99
CA TRP A 436 -18.68 -3.70 -15.19
C TRP A 436 -17.55 -4.37 -14.39
N ILE A 437 -17.93 -5.24 -13.45
CA ILE A 437 -17.00 -5.89 -12.54
C ILE A 437 -17.13 -7.40 -12.69
N TYR A 438 -16.02 -8.09 -12.93
CA TYR A 438 -15.98 -9.54 -12.85
C TYR A 438 -15.84 -9.97 -11.39
N LEU A 439 -16.79 -10.72 -10.89
CA LEU A 439 -16.72 -11.40 -9.61
C LEU A 439 -16.39 -12.88 -9.86
N PRO A 440 -15.27 -13.41 -9.34
CA PRO A 440 -14.96 -14.85 -9.43
C PRO A 440 -16.02 -15.71 -8.76
N ALA A 441 -16.03 -17.02 -9.04
CA ALA A 441 -17.01 -17.94 -8.50
C ALA A 441 -17.08 -17.89 -6.96
N GLY A 442 -18.29 -17.93 -6.40
CA GLY A 442 -18.60 -17.80 -4.96
C GLY A 442 -19.68 -16.76 -4.70
N THR A 443 -20.02 -16.55 -3.45
CA THR A 443 -20.95 -15.50 -3.01
C THR A 443 -20.16 -14.27 -2.56
N TRP A 444 -20.58 -13.10 -3.02
CA TRP A 444 -20.00 -11.82 -2.71
C TRP A 444 -21.04 -10.88 -2.12
N ILE A 445 -20.68 -10.14 -1.08
CA ILE A 445 -21.56 -9.23 -0.38
C ILE A 445 -21.00 -7.81 -0.55
N ASP A 446 -21.82 -6.91 -1.07
CA ASP A 446 -21.43 -5.50 -1.17
C ASP A 446 -21.21 -4.92 0.23
N TYR A 447 -20.02 -4.36 0.45
CA TYR A 447 -19.56 -3.88 1.76
C TYR A 447 -20.45 -2.76 2.31
N PHE A 448 -21.00 -1.89 1.45
CA PHE A 448 -21.73 -0.70 1.87
C PHE A 448 -23.26 -0.89 1.88
N THR A 449 -23.78 -1.90 1.18
CA THR A 449 -25.23 -2.09 1.04
C THR A 449 -25.72 -3.41 1.60
N GLY A 450 -24.83 -4.38 1.82
CA GLY A 450 -25.20 -5.74 2.22
C GLY A 450 -25.87 -6.57 1.12
N LEU A 451 -25.91 -6.08 -0.13
CA LEU A 451 -26.48 -6.83 -1.25
C LEU A 451 -25.58 -8.01 -1.63
N GLU A 452 -26.18 -9.16 -1.83
CA GLU A 452 -25.48 -10.38 -2.25
C GLU A 452 -25.43 -10.49 -3.78
N TYR A 453 -24.27 -10.89 -4.29
CA TYR A 453 -24.02 -11.19 -5.70
C TYR A 453 -23.49 -12.61 -5.86
N GLN A 454 -23.98 -13.33 -6.85
CA GLN A 454 -23.40 -14.60 -7.28
C GLN A 454 -22.26 -14.33 -8.25
N GLY A 455 -21.09 -14.85 -7.96
CA GLY A 455 -19.90 -14.72 -8.80
C GLY A 455 -19.88 -15.72 -9.97
N GLY A 456 -18.72 -15.84 -10.62
CA GLY A 456 -18.52 -16.54 -11.87
C GLY A 456 -19.01 -15.73 -13.09
N GLN A 457 -19.25 -14.43 -12.95
CA GLN A 457 -19.83 -13.58 -13.98
C GLN A 457 -19.48 -12.11 -13.81
N TYR A 458 -19.73 -11.33 -14.86
CA TYR A 458 -19.72 -9.87 -14.79
C TYR A 458 -21.03 -9.35 -14.20
N ILE A 459 -20.92 -8.35 -13.34
CA ILE A 459 -22.06 -7.60 -12.82
C ILE A 459 -22.00 -6.15 -13.33
N ALA A 460 -23.17 -5.54 -13.52
CA ALA A 460 -23.30 -4.11 -13.79
C ALA A 460 -23.50 -3.39 -12.45
N TYR A 461 -22.45 -2.77 -11.92
CA TYR A 461 -22.49 -2.04 -10.67
C TYR A 461 -22.83 -0.57 -10.92
N ALA A 462 -23.90 -0.07 -10.29
CA ALA A 462 -24.28 1.33 -10.41
C ALA A 462 -23.31 2.22 -9.61
N VAL A 463 -22.81 3.27 -10.23
CA VAL A 463 -21.87 4.23 -9.63
C VAL A 463 -22.46 5.63 -9.70
N ASN A 464 -22.23 6.44 -8.68
CA ASN A 464 -22.65 7.84 -8.68
C ASN A 464 -21.56 8.73 -9.29
N GLY A 465 -21.78 9.16 -10.54
CA GLY A 465 -20.86 10.02 -11.28
C GLY A 465 -20.87 11.49 -10.82
N GLU A 466 -21.79 11.90 -9.94
CA GLU A 466 -21.91 13.29 -9.48
C GLU A 466 -21.34 13.49 -8.06
N SER A 467 -21.59 12.54 -7.15
CA SER A 467 -21.13 12.63 -5.75
C SER A 467 -19.86 11.80 -5.46
N TRP A 468 -19.48 10.87 -6.34
CA TRP A 468 -18.27 10.02 -6.26
C TRP A 468 -18.14 9.22 -4.96
N THR A 469 -19.27 8.86 -4.35
CA THR A 469 -19.30 8.17 -3.06
C THR A 469 -18.93 6.70 -3.16
N ASP A 470 -19.06 6.11 -4.35
CA ASP A 470 -18.98 4.66 -4.49
C ASP A 470 -17.54 4.18 -4.67
N VAL A 471 -17.16 3.24 -3.83
CA VAL A 471 -16.00 2.37 -4.02
C VAL A 471 -16.53 0.95 -4.08
N PRO A 472 -16.63 0.34 -5.27
CA PRO A 472 -17.04 -1.04 -5.38
C PRO A 472 -16.12 -1.95 -4.55
N LEU A 473 -16.62 -2.41 -3.42
CA LEU A 473 -15.93 -3.22 -2.42
C LEU A 473 -16.85 -4.38 -2.02
N PHE A 474 -16.35 -5.61 -2.17
CA PHE A 474 -17.14 -6.80 -1.93
C PHE A 474 -16.47 -7.70 -0.90
N ILE A 475 -17.26 -8.19 0.04
CA ILE A 475 -16.86 -9.18 1.05
C ILE A 475 -17.07 -10.56 0.44
N LYS A 476 -16.07 -11.41 0.51
CA LYS A 476 -16.14 -12.81 0.12
C LYS A 476 -16.84 -13.61 1.22
N GLU A 477 -17.76 -14.50 0.87
CA GLU A 477 -18.32 -15.47 1.83
C GLU A 477 -17.21 -16.26 2.52
N GLY A 478 -17.30 -16.45 3.82
CA GLY A 478 -16.25 -17.01 4.66
C GLY A 478 -15.36 -15.95 5.32
N ALA A 479 -15.57 -14.66 5.05
CA ALA A 479 -14.69 -13.60 5.53
C ALA A 479 -14.59 -13.51 7.05
N ILE A 480 -13.39 -13.19 7.52
CA ILE A 480 -13.05 -12.82 8.91
C ILE A 480 -12.24 -11.54 8.83
N ILE A 481 -12.84 -10.42 9.25
CA ILE A 481 -12.28 -9.08 9.07
C ILE A 481 -12.20 -8.37 10.42
N PRO A 482 -11.02 -8.33 11.06
CA PRO A 482 -10.85 -7.53 12.27
C PRO A 482 -10.81 -6.04 11.92
N THR A 483 -11.49 -5.25 12.73
CA THR A 483 -11.55 -3.79 12.65
C THR A 483 -11.40 -3.17 14.03
N GLN A 484 -11.03 -1.89 14.06
CA GLN A 484 -10.86 -1.09 15.26
C GLN A 484 -11.53 0.26 15.12
N LYS A 485 -11.60 1.01 16.23
CA LYS A 485 -12.00 2.41 16.16
C LYS A 485 -11.00 3.22 15.32
N VAL A 486 -11.51 4.23 14.63
CA VAL A 486 -10.67 5.17 13.88
C VAL A 486 -9.89 6.06 14.85
N LEU A 487 -8.59 6.19 14.61
CA LEU A 487 -7.68 7.08 15.32
C LEU A 487 -7.20 8.20 14.39
N ASP A 488 -6.71 9.30 14.93
CA ASP A 488 -6.11 10.39 14.17
C ASP A 488 -4.75 10.02 13.57
N TYR A 489 -4.06 9.07 14.20
CA TYR A 489 -2.83 8.41 13.72
C TYR A 489 -2.69 7.04 14.40
N VAL A 490 -1.91 6.14 13.83
CA VAL A 490 -1.84 4.72 14.23
C VAL A 490 -1.53 4.54 15.71
N ASP A 491 -0.57 5.27 16.25
CA ASP A 491 -0.09 5.13 17.64
C ASP A 491 -0.75 6.11 18.62
N GLU A 492 -1.92 6.68 18.31
CA GLU A 492 -2.55 7.70 19.16
C GLU A 492 -2.91 7.17 20.54
N GLU A 493 -3.48 5.98 20.59
CA GLU A 493 -3.80 5.29 21.84
C GLU A 493 -3.84 3.77 21.63
N SER A 494 -3.67 3.04 22.75
CA SER A 494 -3.75 1.58 22.72
C SER A 494 -5.17 1.10 22.43
N ILE A 495 -5.32 0.22 21.45
CA ILE A 495 -6.58 -0.43 21.11
C ILE A 495 -6.81 -1.62 22.04
N THR A 496 -7.88 -1.57 22.83
CA THR A 496 -8.21 -2.62 23.79
C THR A 496 -9.35 -3.55 23.37
N GLU A 497 -10.13 -3.16 22.36
CA GLU A 497 -11.24 -3.94 21.83
C GLU A 497 -11.18 -3.97 20.30
N LEU A 498 -11.18 -5.16 19.70
CA LEU A 498 -11.39 -5.33 18.27
C LEU A 498 -12.82 -5.79 17.98
N GLU A 499 -13.39 -5.27 16.92
CA GLU A 499 -14.55 -5.85 16.27
C GLU A 499 -14.09 -6.82 15.19
N ILE A 500 -14.70 -7.99 15.10
CA ILE A 500 -14.34 -8.99 14.10
C ILE A 500 -15.59 -9.39 13.34
N ASP A 501 -15.74 -8.85 12.14
CA ASP A 501 -16.83 -9.20 11.24
C ASP A 501 -16.60 -10.60 10.66
N ILE A 502 -17.54 -11.50 10.86
CA ILE A 502 -17.49 -12.91 10.44
C ILE A 502 -18.70 -13.22 9.58
N PHE A 503 -18.44 -13.54 8.31
CA PHE A 503 -19.42 -13.97 7.30
C PHE A 503 -19.25 -15.47 7.06
N PRO A 504 -19.85 -16.34 7.89
CA PRO A 504 -19.48 -17.75 7.92
C PRO A 504 -19.94 -18.49 6.66
N ASP A 505 -19.08 -19.40 6.17
CA ASP A 505 -19.39 -20.34 5.07
C ASP A 505 -19.49 -21.78 5.62
N SER A 506 -20.08 -22.67 4.85
CA SER A 506 -20.09 -24.12 5.08
C SER A 506 -18.69 -24.74 5.05
N VAL A 507 -17.75 -24.13 4.35
CA VAL A 507 -16.32 -24.42 4.38
C VAL A 507 -15.68 -23.61 5.49
N GLN A 508 -14.86 -24.25 6.32
CA GLN A 508 -14.15 -23.54 7.38
C GLN A 508 -13.18 -22.53 6.79
N SER A 509 -13.29 -21.29 7.21
CA SER A 509 -12.35 -20.21 6.93
C SER A 509 -11.41 -19.95 8.11
N GLN A 510 -10.30 -19.24 7.85
CA GLN A 510 -9.31 -18.89 8.87
C GLN A 510 -8.68 -17.53 8.57
N PHE A 511 -8.39 -16.77 9.63
CA PHE A 511 -7.61 -15.55 9.62
C PHE A 511 -6.53 -15.65 10.71
N LEU A 512 -5.33 -15.16 10.44
CA LEU A 512 -4.26 -15.03 11.43
C LEU A 512 -4.16 -13.56 11.85
N LEU A 513 -4.64 -13.26 13.05
CA LEU A 513 -4.45 -11.94 13.66
C LEU A 513 -3.00 -11.82 14.16
N TYR A 514 -2.34 -10.73 13.81
CA TYR A 514 -0.98 -10.41 14.19
C TYR A 514 -0.92 -9.03 14.88
N ASP A 515 -0.03 -8.90 15.86
CA ASP A 515 0.25 -7.65 16.56
C ASP A 515 1.69 -7.66 17.12
N ASP A 516 2.34 -6.51 17.19
CA ASP A 516 3.62 -6.27 17.86
C ASP A 516 3.74 -4.79 18.26
N ASP A 517 4.94 -4.27 18.54
CA ASP A 517 5.13 -2.87 18.91
C ASP A 517 5.04 -1.87 17.74
N GLY A 518 4.87 -2.35 16.51
CA GLY A 518 4.74 -1.55 15.29
C GLY A 518 6.00 -0.78 14.86
N SER A 519 7.08 -0.84 15.62
CA SER A 519 8.21 0.10 15.48
C SER A 519 9.61 -0.51 15.52
N SER A 520 9.85 -1.56 16.32
CA SER A 520 11.14 -2.22 16.45
C SER A 520 11.26 -3.50 15.62
N TYR A 521 12.46 -4.08 15.57
CA TYR A 521 12.68 -5.41 14.98
C TYR A 521 12.59 -6.55 16.00
N ASP A 522 12.07 -6.31 17.20
CA ASP A 522 11.92 -7.31 18.27
C ASP A 522 11.06 -8.51 17.85
N TYR A 523 10.22 -8.34 16.81
CA TYR A 523 9.46 -9.45 16.22
C TYR A 523 10.38 -10.56 15.65
N GLU A 524 11.59 -10.25 15.19
CA GLU A 524 12.58 -11.22 14.73
C GLU A 524 13.05 -12.15 15.87
N ASP A 525 12.97 -11.67 17.12
CA ASP A 525 13.30 -12.41 18.35
C ASP A 525 12.08 -13.03 19.05
N GLY A 526 10.91 -13.04 18.38
CA GLY A 526 9.70 -13.68 18.89
C GLY A 526 8.83 -12.78 19.77
N VAL A 527 9.11 -11.47 19.83
CA VAL A 527 8.30 -10.48 20.55
C VAL A 527 7.18 -9.99 19.63
N PHE A 528 6.20 -10.84 19.42
CA PHE A 528 4.96 -10.59 18.67
C PHE A 528 3.79 -11.30 19.36
N PHE A 529 2.58 -10.96 18.96
CA PHE A 529 1.33 -11.66 19.27
C PHE A 529 0.74 -12.21 17.98
N LYS A 530 0.37 -13.49 17.98
CA LYS A 530 -0.43 -14.10 16.90
C LYS A 530 -1.56 -14.91 17.47
N GLN A 531 -2.73 -14.83 16.84
CA GLN A 531 -3.86 -15.70 17.18
C GLN A 531 -4.63 -16.11 15.93
N SER A 532 -4.81 -17.40 15.72
CA SER A 532 -5.66 -17.89 14.64
C SER A 532 -7.13 -17.77 15.03
N ILE A 533 -7.94 -17.30 14.08
CA ILE A 533 -9.40 -17.19 14.20
C ILE A 533 -9.99 -17.98 13.04
N SER A 534 -10.82 -18.98 13.31
CA SER A 534 -11.48 -19.73 12.26
C SER A 534 -13.00 -19.78 12.50
N ALA A 535 -13.75 -19.82 11.40
CA ALA A 535 -15.22 -19.83 11.45
C ALA A 535 -15.80 -20.84 10.46
N ARG A 536 -16.96 -21.39 10.83
CA ARG A 536 -17.73 -22.29 9.97
C ARG A 536 -19.22 -22.21 10.29
N ASP A 537 -20.04 -22.18 9.24
CA ASP A 537 -21.49 -22.47 9.35
C ASP A 537 -21.73 -23.98 9.25
N ASN A 538 -22.29 -24.54 10.28
CA ASN A 538 -22.67 -25.97 10.36
C ASN A 538 -24.16 -26.19 10.06
N GLY A 539 -24.80 -25.25 9.38
CA GLY A 539 -26.23 -25.29 9.05
C GLY A 539 -27.10 -25.29 10.30
N THR A 540 -27.98 -26.27 10.43
CA THR A 540 -28.90 -26.37 11.58
C THR A 540 -28.20 -26.53 12.93
N SER A 541 -26.91 -26.87 12.97
CA SER A 541 -26.10 -26.96 14.19
C SER A 541 -25.52 -25.60 14.63
N GLY A 542 -25.72 -24.56 13.83
CA GLY A 542 -25.26 -23.18 14.10
C GLY A 542 -23.84 -22.88 13.65
N ILE A 543 -23.35 -21.69 14.01
CA ILE A 543 -22.06 -21.20 13.66
C ILE A 543 -21.04 -21.54 14.75
N THR A 544 -19.88 -22.06 14.35
CA THR A 544 -18.74 -22.25 15.25
C THR A 544 -17.61 -21.31 14.89
N VAL A 545 -17.09 -20.60 15.89
CA VAL A 545 -15.86 -19.81 15.81
C VAL A 545 -14.83 -20.42 16.75
N SER A 546 -13.62 -20.67 16.26
CA SER A 546 -12.52 -21.19 17.07
C SER A 546 -11.40 -20.15 17.16
N LEU A 547 -11.06 -19.75 18.36
CA LEU A 547 -9.89 -18.96 18.68
C LEU A 547 -8.76 -19.90 19.09
N GLY A 548 -7.63 -19.84 18.39
CA GLY A 548 -6.40 -20.58 18.73
C GLY A 548 -5.73 -20.02 19.99
N SER A 549 -4.69 -20.70 20.45
CA SER A 549 -3.82 -20.13 21.49
C SER A 549 -3.06 -18.95 20.94
N ALA A 550 -2.85 -17.92 21.76
CA ALA A 550 -1.90 -16.87 21.43
C ALA A 550 -0.47 -17.44 21.35
N GLU A 551 0.29 -16.96 20.38
CA GLU A 551 1.69 -17.27 20.15
C GLU A 551 2.53 -16.00 20.24
N GLY A 552 3.82 -16.14 20.57
CA GLY A 552 4.76 -15.05 20.79
C GLY A 552 4.77 -14.55 22.22
N THR A 553 5.58 -13.52 22.48
CA THR A 553 5.82 -12.99 23.83
C THR A 553 5.41 -11.55 24.01
N TYR A 554 4.92 -10.89 22.97
CA TYR A 554 4.39 -9.52 23.03
C TYR A 554 3.07 -9.49 23.82
N ASP A 555 2.99 -8.57 24.79
CA ASP A 555 1.77 -8.32 25.58
C ASP A 555 0.88 -7.33 24.85
N SER A 556 0.12 -7.85 23.88
CA SER A 556 -0.80 -7.05 23.05
C SER A 556 -1.82 -6.32 23.93
N SER A 557 -2.17 -5.11 23.55
CA SER A 557 -3.17 -4.29 24.26
C SER A 557 -4.60 -4.80 24.12
N TYR A 558 -4.87 -5.77 23.22
CA TYR A 558 -6.21 -6.31 23.01
C TYR A 558 -6.70 -7.07 24.25
N ALA A 559 -7.71 -6.50 24.92
CA ALA A 559 -8.34 -7.12 26.07
C ALA A 559 -9.56 -7.99 25.68
N SER A 560 -10.32 -7.59 24.66
CA SER A 560 -11.52 -8.31 24.23
C SER A 560 -11.77 -8.21 22.72
N TYR A 561 -12.50 -9.20 22.21
CA TYR A 561 -13.09 -9.18 20.87
C TYR A 561 -14.62 -9.09 20.95
N ILE A 562 -15.21 -8.30 20.06
CA ILE A 562 -16.62 -8.36 19.69
C ILE A 562 -16.73 -9.09 18.36
N LEU A 563 -17.02 -10.37 18.41
CA LEU A 563 -17.27 -11.18 17.21
C LEU A 563 -18.67 -10.86 16.70
N LYS A 564 -18.79 -10.45 15.43
CA LYS A 564 -20.06 -10.16 14.76
C LYS A 564 -20.37 -11.32 13.80
N LEU A 565 -21.22 -12.23 14.22
CA LEU A 565 -21.61 -13.39 13.42
C LEU A 565 -22.79 -13.01 12.53
N HIS A 566 -22.49 -12.64 11.27
CA HIS A 566 -23.51 -12.22 10.31
C HIS A 566 -24.37 -13.39 9.84
N GLY A 567 -25.61 -13.11 9.47
CA GLY A 567 -26.60 -14.10 9.07
C GLY A 567 -27.15 -14.93 10.24
N SER A 568 -26.92 -14.52 11.49
CA SER A 568 -27.29 -15.29 12.68
C SER A 568 -28.05 -14.45 13.72
N ALA A 569 -29.20 -14.96 14.17
CA ALA A 569 -29.90 -14.48 15.36
C ALA A 569 -29.94 -15.62 16.41
N ALA A 570 -28.83 -15.87 17.08
CA ALA A 570 -28.67 -17.00 17.96
C ALA A 570 -29.64 -16.98 19.17
N SER A 571 -30.29 -18.10 19.45
CA SER A 571 -31.10 -18.29 20.66
C SER A 571 -30.21 -18.58 21.88
N SER A 572 -29.03 -19.16 21.67
CA SER A 572 -28.03 -19.42 22.71
C SER A 572 -26.62 -19.41 22.14
N VAL A 573 -25.67 -18.99 22.97
CA VAL A 573 -24.23 -19.01 22.66
C VAL A 573 -23.48 -19.70 23.79
N THR A 574 -22.53 -20.56 23.43
CA THR A 574 -21.61 -21.18 24.40
C THR A 574 -20.16 -20.76 24.07
N SER A 575 -19.33 -20.62 25.08
CA SER A 575 -17.86 -20.41 24.99
C SER A 575 -17.17 -21.47 25.84
N GLY A 576 -16.27 -22.27 25.21
CA GLY A 576 -15.61 -23.39 25.88
C GLY A 576 -16.62 -24.44 26.47
N GLY A 577 -17.80 -24.57 25.88
CA GLY A 577 -18.85 -25.44 26.34
C GLY A 577 -19.74 -24.85 27.46
N SER A 578 -19.46 -23.65 27.97
CA SER A 578 -20.27 -22.96 28.98
C SER A 578 -21.22 -21.96 28.32
N GLY A 579 -22.48 -21.90 28.77
CA GLY A 579 -23.47 -20.94 28.24
C GLY A 579 -23.09 -19.49 28.59
N LEU A 580 -23.15 -18.60 27.62
CA LEU A 580 -22.94 -17.16 27.79
C LEU A 580 -24.23 -16.44 28.20
N THR A 581 -24.08 -15.36 28.96
CA THR A 581 -25.20 -14.47 29.33
C THR A 581 -25.68 -13.68 28.13
N LYS A 582 -26.99 -13.63 27.88
CA LYS A 582 -27.59 -12.77 26.86
C LYS A 582 -27.82 -11.37 27.42
N TYR A 583 -27.36 -10.35 26.67
CA TYR A 583 -27.56 -8.93 26.98
C TYR A 583 -28.58 -8.30 26.02
N ASP A 584 -29.14 -7.15 26.43
CA ASP A 584 -30.13 -6.41 25.65
C ASP A 584 -29.42 -5.42 24.70
N GLY A 585 -28.90 -5.95 23.59
CA GLY A 585 -28.21 -5.21 22.54
C GLY A 585 -26.70 -5.05 22.76
N LEU A 586 -26.03 -4.50 21.73
CA LEU A 586 -24.58 -4.38 21.65
C LEU A 586 -24.00 -3.44 22.74
N ASP A 587 -24.65 -2.31 23.03
CA ASP A 587 -24.16 -1.35 24.02
C ASP A 587 -24.14 -1.94 25.44
N ALA A 588 -25.18 -2.72 25.78
CA ALA A 588 -25.22 -3.42 27.07
C ALA A 588 -24.15 -4.53 27.13
N LEU A 589 -23.89 -5.21 26.02
CA LEU A 589 -22.84 -6.21 25.92
C LEU A 589 -21.45 -5.59 26.05
N ARG A 590 -21.17 -4.47 25.36
CA ARG A 590 -19.88 -3.76 25.49
C ARG A 590 -19.61 -3.30 26.92
N SER A 591 -20.64 -2.75 27.56
CA SER A 591 -20.54 -2.26 28.94
C SER A 591 -20.43 -3.39 29.99
N ALA A 592 -20.64 -4.65 29.61
CA ALA A 592 -20.58 -5.77 30.51
C ALA A 592 -19.14 -6.08 30.96
N ALA A 593 -18.96 -6.36 32.24
CA ALA A 593 -17.67 -6.75 32.82
C ALA A 593 -17.28 -8.22 32.50
N SER A 594 -18.20 -9.02 31.96
CA SER A 594 -18.00 -10.43 31.65
C SER A 594 -18.35 -10.75 30.20
N GLU A 595 -17.84 -11.86 29.71
CA GLU A 595 -18.23 -12.42 28.42
C GLU A 595 -19.74 -12.60 28.30
N GLY A 596 -20.26 -12.48 27.08
CA GLY A 596 -21.68 -12.62 26.82
C GLY A 596 -22.02 -12.51 25.34
N TYR A 597 -23.31 -12.44 25.04
CA TYR A 597 -23.76 -12.21 23.68
C TYR A 597 -24.99 -11.32 23.62
N ALA A 598 -25.20 -10.70 22.49
CA ALA A 598 -26.40 -9.96 22.13
C ALA A 598 -26.83 -10.32 20.70
N VAL A 599 -28.07 -10.02 20.35
CA VAL A 599 -28.58 -10.22 18.99
C VAL A 599 -29.11 -8.89 18.47
N GLY A 600 -28.84 -8.61 17.21
CA GLY A 600 -29.27 -7.38 16.55
C GLY A 600 -29.44 -7.55 15.05
N LYS A 601 -29.50 -6.41 14.37
CA LYS A 601 -29.50 -6.31 12.91
C LYS A 601 -28.59 -5.17 12.48
N ASP A 602 -27.95 -5.37 11.37
CA ASP A 602 -27.19 -4.34 10.65
C ASP A 602 -27.56 -4.34 9.15
N ILE A 603 -26.73 -3.73 8.31
CA ILE A 603 -26.97 -3.69 6.86
C ILE A 603 -26.89 -5.06 6.19
N TYR A 604 -26.23 -6.04 6.82
CA TYR A 604 -26.10 -7.42 6.35
C TYR A 604 -27.20 -8.34 6.90
N GLY A 605 -28.15 -7.82 7.66
CA GLY A 605 -29.27 -8.56 8.22
C GLY A 605 -29.13 -8.90 9.69
N ASP A 606 -29.54 -10.13 10.09
CA ASP A 606 -29.43 -10.59 11.46
C ASP A 606 -27.96 -10.79 11.86
N VAL A 607 -27.58 -10.35 13.07
CA VAL A 607 -26.23 -10.48 13.60
C VAL A 607 -26.25 -10.92 15.06
N THR A 608 -25.36 -11.85 15.40
CA THR A 608 -25.10 -12.23 16.80
C THR A 608 -23.74 -11.65 17.20
N TYR A 609 -23.76 -10.75 18.16
CA TYR A 609 -22.55 -10.17 18.79
C TYR A 609 -22.10 -11.05 19.94
N VAL A 610 -20.82 -11.41 19.99
CA VAL A 610 -20.25 -12.21 21.08
C VAL A 610 -19.01 -11.52 21.62
N LYS A 611 -19.06 -11.11 22.91
CA LYS A 611 -17.91 -10.55 23.61
C LYS A 611 -17.13 -11.66 24.29
N VAL A 612 -15.82 -11.75 23.99
CA VAL A 612 -14.91 -12.72 24.59
C VAL A 612 -13.55 -12.08 24.88
N ASP A 613 -12.83 -12.61 25.87
CA ASP A 613 -11.47 -12.18 26.17
C ASP A 613 -10.54 -12.52 24.99
N ALA A 614 -9.68 -11.57 24.61
CA ALA A 614 -8.66 -11.74 23.57
C ALA A 614 -7.53 -12.68 24.02
N GLY A 615 -6.83 -13.28 23.07
CA GLY A 615 -5.66 -14.14 23.34
C GLY A 615 -5.98 -15.50 23.97
N VAL A 616 -7.25 -15.81 24.29
CA VAL A 616 -7.65 -17.02 24.98
C VAL A 616 -8.21 -18.06 24.00
N ALA A 617 -7.57 -19.26 23.96
CA ALA A 617 -8.02 -20.36 23.13
C ALA A 617 -9.38 -20.91 23.55
N ARG A 618 -10.33 -20.96 22.63
CA ARG A 618 -11.68 -21.47 22.86
C ARG A 618 -12.50 -21.72 21.61
N ASN A 619 -13.55 -22.52 21.74
CA ASN A 619 -14.59 -22.66 20.73
C ASN A 619 -15.84 -21.92 21.19
N ILE A 620 -16.38 -21.07 20.34
CA ILE A 620 -17.65 -20.38 20.49
C ILE A 620 -18.66 -21.05 19.57
N THR A 621 -19.84 -21.41 20.06
CA THR A 621 -20.91 -21.99 19.25
C THR A 621 -22.17 -21.18 19.44
N ALA A 622 -22.67 -20.59 18.38
CA ALA A 622 -23.93 -19.87 18.31
C ALA A 622 -25.00 -20.79 17.69
N THR A 623 -26.05 -21.11 18.43
CA THR A 623 -27.09 -22.04 17.99
C THR A 623 -28.49 -21.41 17.99
N GLY A 624 -29.34 -21.90 17.07
CA GLY A 624 -30.77 -21.49 16.99
C GLY A 624 -30.99 -20.28 16.09
N SER A 625 -31.95 -20.43 15.22
CA SER A 625 -32.32 -19.75 13.99
C SER A 625 -31.37 -20.01 12.81
N VAL A 626 -31.90 -20.76 11.86
CA VAL A 626 -31.34 -20.81 10.50
C VAL A 626 -31.34 -19.35 9.98
N PRO A 627 -30.26 -18.83 9.40
CA PRO A 627 -30.33 -17.60 8.65
C PRO A 627 -31.49 -17.73 7.65
N GLN A 628 -32.50 -16.87 7.74
CA GLN A 628 -33.27 -16.65 6.53
C GLN A 628 -32.28 -15.96 5.61
N SER A 629 -31.85 -16.69 4.56
CA SER A 629 -31.33 -16.01 3.39
C SER A 629 -32.26 -14.83 3.17
N ALA A 630 -31.73 -13.60 3.29
CA ALA A 630 -32.51 -12.46 2.87
C ALA A 630 -33.03 -12.87 1.49
N GLU A 631 -34.37 -12.84 1.30
CA GLU A 631 -34.89 -12.77 -0.05
C GLU A 631 -34.46 -11.41 -0.59
N GLY A 632 -33.14 -11.29 -0.77
CA GLY A 632 -32.50 -10.21 -1.47
C GLY A 632 -33.01 -10.28 -2.88
N MET A 633 -33.42 -9.15 -3.42
CA MET A 633 -33.75 -9.06 -4.84
C MET A 633 -32.60 -9.67 -5.62
N LYS A 634 -32.80 -10.88 -6.14
CA LYS A 634 -31.92 -11.47 -7.11
C LYS A 634 -32.02 -10.56 -8.36
N TYR A 635 -31.00 -9.74 -8.56
CA TYR A 635 -30.80 -9.13 -9.86
C TYR A 635 -30.28 -10.25 -10.78
N GLU A 636 -31.19 -11.01 -11.36
CA GLU A 636 -30.89 -11.82 -12.53
C GLU A 636 -30.77 -10.85 -13.71
N ALA A 637 -29.66 -10.92 -14.42
CA ALA A 637 -29.37 -10.06 -15.57
C ALA A 637 -30.36 -10.24 -16.76
N GLU A 638 -31.36 -11.11 -16.61
CA GLU A 638 -32.38 -11.40 -17.62
C GLU A 638 -33.53 -10.39 -17.70
N ASP A 639 -33.73 -9.53 -16.69
CA ASP A 639 -34.84 -8.56 -16.69
C ASP A 639 -34.52 -7.20 -17.35
N ALA A 640 -33.30 -6.99 -17.86
CA ALA A 640 -33.00 -5.87 -18.74
C ALA A 640 -33.40 -6.21 -20.19
N SER A 641 -34.70 -6.16 -20.49
CA SER A 641 -35.15 -6.16 -21.87
C SER A 641 -34.65 -4.89 -22.57
N LEU A 642 -33.59 -5.02 -23.35
CA LEU A 642 -33.15 -4.03 -24.29
C LEU A 642 -34.22 -3.90 -25.41
N SER A 643 -35.18 -3.00 -25.20
CA SER A 643 -36.01 -2.52 -26.31
C SER A 643 -35.25 -1.39 -27.01
N GLY A 644 -34.47 -1.75 -27.98
CA GLY A 644 -33.76 -0.81 -28.83
C GLY A 644 -33.17 -1.53 -30.03
N ASP A 645 -33.95 -1.61 -31.10
CA ASP A 645 -33.47 -1.97 -32.43
C ASP A 645 -32.31 -1.05 -32.81
N SER A 646 -31.11 -1.59 -32.93
CA SER A 646 -30.10 -1.06 -33.85
C SER A 646 -29.22 -2.21 -34.33
N THR A 647 -29.67 -2.77 -35.43
CA THR A 647 -28.80 -3.51 -36.35
C THR A 647 -27.84 -2.50 -37.00
N ASP A 648 -26.63 -2.39 -36.48
CA ASP A 648 -25.51 -1.91 -37.29
C ASP A 648 -24.28 -2.77 -37.02
N GLY A 649 -23.84 -3.35 -38.15
CA GLY A 649 -22.82 -4.36 -38.17
C GLY A 649 -21.45 -3.83 -37.79
N MET A 650 -20.79 -4.57 -36.92
CA MET A 650 -19.34 -4.47 -36.76
C MET A 650 -18.66 -5.08 -38.01
N ALA A 651 -18.32 -4.23 -38.94
CA ALA A 651 -17.34 -4.55 -39.97
C ALA A 651 -15.95 -4.41 -39.37
N GLY A 652 -15.23 -5.52 -39.25
CA GLY A 652 -13.84 -5.51 -38.85
C GLY A 652 -12.99 -4.64 -39.78
N SER A 653 -12.26 -3.69 -39.21
CA SER A 653 -11.18 -3.02 -39.87
C SER A 653 -9.85 -3.55 -39.37
N ASN A 654 -9.27 -4.46 -40.15
CA ASN A 654 -7.84 -4.71 -40.13
C ASN A 654 -7.12 -3.44 -40.59
N ASN A 655 -6.45 -2.76 -39.70
CA ASN A 655 -5.46 -1.75 -40.06
C ASN A 655 -4.06 -2.28 -39.80
N ASN A 656 -3.46 -2.81 -40.88
CA ASN A 656 -2.02 -2.88 -41.05
C ASN A 656 -1.46 -1.45 -41.07
N HIS A 657 -0.65 -1.08 -40.11
CA HIS A 657 0.27 0.02 -40.25
C HIS A 657 1.70 -0.51 -40.39
N THR A 658 2.16 -0.51 -41.64
CA THR A 658 3.58 -0.45 -42.02
C THR A 658 3.94 1.05 -42.17
N GLY A 659 4.94 1.50 -41.41
CA GLY A 659 5.55 2.81 -41.55
C GLY A 659 6.35 3.18 -40.32
#